data_1baeca64b58e08f4aff35edab7d5480b
#
_entry.id   1baeca64b58e08f4aff35edab7d5480b
#
_cell.length_a   1.000
_cell.length_b   1.000
_cell.length_c   1.000
_cell.angle_alpha   90.00
_cell.angle_beta   90.00
_cell.angle_gamma   90.00
#
_symmetry.space_group_name_H-M   'P 1'
#
loop_
_entity.id
_entity.type
_entity.pdbx_description
1 polymer ?
#
loop_
_entity_poly.entity_id
_entity_poly.type
_entity_poly.pdbx_seq_one_letter_code
_entity_poly.pdbx_strand_id
1 'polypeptide(L)'
;MTGPLVPFREIVLKVHSRCDLSCDHCYIYEHADQSWRTRPKAISDQAISWTALRLAEHAEKHALPSVSVILHGGEPLLAGPARLRRVCEELTAALAPVTELDLRIHTNGLRLSPRYLDLFDEYGVKVGISLDGDKTANDRHRRFADGRSSHPLVLRAVDLLRQKRYRHLNLGLLCTIDVANDPVAVYDALTALDPPRIDFLLPHATWEDPPPRPDGSPTAYADWILTVFDRWNHQGRPVPVRLFASVLSTLDGGPSLTESLGLAPTDLVVVETDGTLEQVDSLKSAYEGAAATGFDVYRHSLDDVAAHPGVRARQLGLAGVGDTCRRCPVVRSCGGGLYTHRYRHSSGFDNPSVYCADLEALVRGIEARTAAATAPPALTDPGALLAEQHELTRVLLAELHSELDGRGGERWAEAWELAGAVERRSDGLDEVLAHPYTRTWLLDCLDALREERPGATGLAGELARYVAAAAVRGGLDVPVRVAHRGGALHLPTLGTLRLDVAGDAEVWATGDGLAVRAEGTERRVERLPEEGAGWRPVRHGAGGVALDDLDPYRHCFDAPAAGRLTRAEAADFSGRLERAWALLRDAVPEQAGEAAAGLRVLTPLAGAEPSVGRHGYGALGLPLHEETGALARALLRGFRRAKLRALLDVADLYALDGAWSHPAPWREAPVPVSALLAGAYERVGLAAYEEGHADHAERALDLLESAAELTVGGKLVVRGLREELSRAQPCRSRRPSAVPARG
;
A
#
# COMPACT_ATOMS: atom_id res chain seq x y z
N MET A 1 -11.98 25.45 9.91
CA MET A 1 -11.47 24.13 9.50
C MET A 1 -12.56 23.10 9.80
N THR A 2 -13.26 22.62 8.78
CA THR A 2 -14.49 21.82 8.90
C THR A 2 -14.28 20.36 8.44
N GLY A 3 -13.13 19.76 8.75
CA GLY A 3 -12.96 18.32 8.53
C GLY A 3 -13.71 17.50 9.60
N PRO A 4 -14.04 16.22 9.33
CA PRO A 4 -14.66 15.35 10.32
C PRO A 4 -13.78 15.23 11.57
N LEU A 5 -14.39 14.98 12.71
CA LEU A 5 -13.71 14.73 13.96
C LEU A 5 -13.03 13.36 13.88
N VAL A 6 -11.74 13.27 14.25
CA VAL A 6 -11.03 11.99 14.41
C VAL A 6 -11.17 11.56 15.87
N PRO A 7 -11.87 10.46 16.16
CA PRO A 7 -12.07 10.00 17.51
C PRO A 7 -10.78 9.41 18.11
N PHE A 8 -10.64 9.50 19.44
CA PHE A 8 -9.53 8.92 20.15
C PHE A 8 -9.68 7.41 20.29
N ARG A 9 -8.63 6.68 19.96
CA ARG A 9 -8.54 5.24 20.15
C ARG A 9 -7.43 4.82 21.12
N GLU A 10 -6.49 5.71 21.37
CA GLU A 10 -5.41 5.48 22.34
C GLU A 10 -5.53 6.46 23.52
N ILE A 11 -5.52 5.93 24.71
CA ILE A 11 -5.65 6.69 25.94
C ILE A 11 -4.48 6.39 26.86
N VAL A 12 -3.68 7.41 27.17
CA VAL A 12 -2.65 7.34 28.20
C VAL A 12 -3.27 7.72 29.53
N LEU A 13 -3.45 6.75 30.43
CA LEU A 13 -4.01 6.97 31.76
C LEU A 13 -2.89 7.05 32.80
N LYS A 14 -2.66 8.23 33.35
CA LYS A 14 -1.69 8.45 34.43
C LYS A 14 -2.23 7.95 35.76
N VAL A 15 -1.75 6.81 36.20
CA VAL A 15 -2.19 6.21 37.49
C VAL A 15 -1.35 6.68 38.68
N HIS A 16 -0.12 7.18 38.41
CA HIS A 16 0.77 7.70 39.45
C HIS A 16 1.72 8.76 38.92
N SER A 17 1.82 9.93 39.56
CA SER A 17 2.57 11.09 39.05
C SER A 17 4.03 11.20 39.56
N ARG A 18 4.55 10.18 40.24
CA ARG A 18 5.95 10.14 40.72
C ARG A 18 6.66 8.92 40.21
N CYS A 19 8.00 8.97 40.16
CA CYS A 19 8.87 7.89 39.75
C CYS A 19 9.89 7.56 40.84
N ASP A 20 10.41 6.35 40.87
CA ASP A 20 11.48 5.89 41.74
C ASP A 20 12.86 5.91 41.05
N LEU A 21 12.95 6.30 39.77
CA LEU A 21 14.19 6.64 39.08
C LEU A 21 14.37 8.15 38.94
N SER A 22 15.62 8.55 38.65
CA SER A 22 16.04 9.93 38.42
C SER A 22 16.78 9.97 37.05
N CYS A 23 16.04 9.64 35.97
CA CYS A 23 16.58 9.65 34.61
C CYS A 23 16.75 11.09 34.14
N ASP A 24 17.94 11.49 33.73
CA ASP A 24 18.27 12.85 33.32
C ASP A 24 17.71 13.24 31.92
N HIS A 25 17.20 12.27 31.15
CA HIS A 25 16.50 12.48 29.88
C HIS A 25 14.96 12.39 30.00
N CYS A 26 14.43 12.42 31.23
CA CYS A 26 12.99 12.19 31.46
C CYS A 26 12.16 13.41 31.04
N TYR A 27 11.34 13.25 29.98
CA TYR A 27 10.49 14.33 29.48
C TYR A 27 9.39 14.78 30.43
N ILE A 28 9.07 14.00 31.47
CA ILE A 28 8.08 14.35 32.51
C ILE A 28 8.71 15.23 33.61
N TYR A 29 9.97 15.02 33.97
CA TYR A 29 10.57 15.63 35.17
C TYR A 29 11.67 16.65 34.85
N GLU A 30 12.39 16.49 33.72
CA GLU A 30 13.58 17.27 33.43
C GLU A 30 13.39 18.32 32.32
N HIS A 31 12.20 18.39 31.73
CA HIS A 31 11.88 19.36 30.67
C HIS A 31 11.07 20.58 31.18
N ALA A 32 10.59 21.40 30.25
CA ALA A 32 10.01 22.71 30.53
C ALA A 32 8.73 22.66 31.40
N ASP A 33 7.86 21.67 31.22
CA ASP A 33 6.64 21.53 32.01
C ASP A 33 6.92 20.91 33.36
N GLN A 34 6.58 21.64 34.44
CA GLN A 34 6.74 21.19 35.81
C GLN A 34 5.41 20.99 36.54
N SER A 35 4.32 20.91 35.82
CA SER A 35 2.95 20.73 36.34
C SER A 35 2.78 19.48 37.22
N TRP A 36 3.59 18.43 36.99
CA TRP A 36 3.60 17.22 37.80
C TRP A 36 3.79 17.47 39.30
N ARG A 37 4.43 18.57 39.70
CA ARG A 37 4.72 18.90 41.12
C ARG A 37 3.46 19.14 41.92
N THR A 38 2.44 19.71 41.28
CA THR A 38 1.15 20.04 41.91
C THR A 38 0.12 18.92 41.79
N ARG A 39 0.34 17.92 40.92
CA ARG A 39 -0.56 16.80 40.70
C ARG A 39 -0.63 15.86 41.90
N PRO A 40 -1.80 15.27 42.20
CA PRO A 40 -1.95 14.16 43.16
C PRO A 40 -0.97 13.04 42.83
N LYS A 41 -0.38 12.40 43.86
CA LYS A 41 0.57 11.30 43.63
C LYS A 41 -0.05 10.11 42.91
N ALA A 42 -1.32 9.80 43.23
CA ALA A 42 -2.03 8.71 42.58
C ALA A 42 -3.43 9.16 42.17
N ILE A 43 -3.94 8.56 41.10
CA ILE A 43 -5.28 8.82 40.59
C ILE A 43 -6.34 8.47 41.63
N SER A 44 -7.40 9.28 41.74
CA SER A 44 -8.51 9.03 42.66
C SER A 44 -9.50 8.00 42.08
N ASP A 45 -10.26 7.33 42.96
CA ASP A 45 -11.31 6.39 42.54
C ASP A 45 -12.37 7.11 41.70
N GLN A 46 -12.70 8.36 42.03
CA GLN A 46 -13.61 9.18 41.22
C GLN A 46 -13.08 9.44 39.82
N ALA A 47 -11.81 9.80 39.70
CA ALA A 47 -11.19 10.01 38.37
C ALA A 47 -11.16 8.73 37.51
N ILE A 48 -10.92 7.57 38.16
CA ILE A 48 -10.96 6.26 37.49
C ILE A 48 -12.37 6.00 36.92
N SER A 49 -13.41 6.10 37.75
CA SER A 49 -14.79 5.81 37.32
C SER A 49 -15.26 6.79 36.23
N TRP A 50 -14.97 8.09 36.35
CA TRP A 50 -15.32 9.06 35.30
C TRP A 50 -14.55 8.82 33.99
N THR A 51 -13.27 8.46 34.05
CA THR A 51 -12.50 8.11 32.87
C THR A 51 -13.12 6.92 32.14
N ALA A 52 -13.46 5.85 32.87
CA ALA A 52 -14.09 4.67 32.27
C ALA A 52 -15.43 5.00 31.62
N LEU A 53 -16.26 5.85 32.26
CA LEU A 53 -17.53 6.31 31.72
C LEU A 53 -17.33 7.12 30.42
N ARG A 54 -16.42 8.12 30.42
CA ARG A 54 -16.14 8.95 29.25
C ARG A 54 -15.62 8.17 28.05
N LEU A 55 -14.82 7.14 28.34
CA LEU A 55 -14.32 6.24 27.28
C LEU A 55 -15.43 5.39 26.69
N ALA A 56 -16.33 4.84 27.52
CA ALA A 56 -17.49 4.07 27.05
C ALA A 56 -18.43 4.92 26.21
N GLU A 57 -18.78 6.13 26.67
CA GLU A 57 -19.59 7.11 25.90
C GLU A 57 -18.97 7.41 24.53
N HIS A 58 -17.65 7.62 24.49
CA HIS A 58 -16.93 7.94 23.26
C HIS A 58 -16.87 6.75 22.30
N ALA A 59 -16.54 5.56 22.83
CA ALA A 59 -16.46 4.34 22.03
C ALA A 59 -17.82 3.96 21.42
N GLU A 60 -18.90 4.04 22.19
CA GLU A 60 -20.25 3.78 21.73
C GLU A 60 -20.67 4.79 20.65
N LYS A 61 -20.48 6.09 20.91
CA LYS A 61 -20.84 7.17 19.98
C LYS A 61 -20.18 7.05 18.60
N HIS A 62 -18.91 6.64 18.57
CA HIS A 62 -18.12 6.53 17.35
C HIS A 62 -18.05 5.11 16.80
N ALA A 63 -18.78 4.17 17.41
CA ALA A 63 -18.78 2.74 17.03
C ALA A 63 -17.34 2.19 16.90
N LEU A 64 -16.48 2.50 17.87
CA LEU A 64 -15.07 2.10 17.81
C LEU A 64 -14.95 0.58 17.97
N PRO A 65 -14.26 -0.12 17.06
CA PRO A 65 -14.10 -1.57 17.18
C PRO A 65 -13.21 -1.95 18.36
N SER A 66 -12.23 -1.09 18.71
CA SER A 66 -11.32 -1.29 19.83
C SER A 66 -10.82 0.04 20.40
N VAL A 67 -10.49 0.03 21.68
CA VAL A 67 -9.84 1.13 22.41
C VAL A 67 -8.64 0.59 23.17
N SER A 68 -7.49 1.27 23.06
CA SER A 68 -6.26 0.94 23.78
C SER A 68 -6.08 1.90 24.97
N VAL A 69 -5.93 1.36 26.18
CA VAL A 69 -5.62 2.14 27.38
C VAL A 69 -4.25 1.77 27.91
N ILE A 70 -3.35 2.76 27.94
CA ILE A 70 -1.97 2.61 28.37
C ILE A 70 -1.83 3.16 29.79
N LEU A 71 -1.70 2.28 30.76
CA LEU A 71 -1.41 2.66 32.14
C LEU A 71 0.01 3.24 32.23
N HIS A 72 0.10 4.48 32.62
CA HIS A 72 1.32 5.29 32.60
C HIS A 72 1.44 6.19 33.81
N GLY A 73 2.38 7.12 33.80
CA GLY A 73 2.60 8.11 34.83
C GLY A 73 4.07 8.49 34.94
N GLY A 74 4.59 8.72 36.13
CA GLY A 74 6.03 8.65 36.35
C GLY A 74 6.48 7.18 36.32
N GLU A 75 6.03 6.42 37.35
CA GLU A 75 6.11 4.96 37.34
C GLU A 75 4.76 4.38 37.78
N PRO A 76 4.03 3.72 36.92
CA PRO A 76 2.67 3.26 37.20
C PRO A 76 2.60 2.19 38.29
N LEU A 77 3.64 1.34 38.46
CA LEU A 77 3.65 0.32 39.53
C LEU A 77 3.71 0.92 40.94
N LEU A 78 4.06 2.21 41.09
CA LEU A 78 3.97 2.91 42.37
C LEU A 78 2.52 3.11 42.86
N ALA A 79 1.53 3.00 41.98
CA ALA A 79 0.12 3.03 42.35
C ALA A 79 -0.28 1.82 43.20
N GLY A 80 0.48 0.74 43.13
CA GLY A 80 0.25 -0.51 43.86
C GLY A 80 -0.81 -1.43 43.25
N PRO A 81 -0.76 -2.74 43.54
CA PRO A 81 -1.63 -3.72 42.90
C PRO A 81 -3.13 -3.49 43.13
N ALA A 82 -3.52 -3.01 44.30
CA ALA A 82 -4.94 -2.78 44.62
C ALA A 82 -5.56 -1.66 43.79
N ARG A 83 -4.83 -0.56 43.57
CA ARG A 83 -5.30 0.55 42.71
C ARG A 83 -5.28 0.18 41.24
N LEU A 84 -4.25 -0.52 40.79
CA LEU A 84 -4.21 -1.01 39.40
C LEU A 84 -5.34 -2.01 39.13
N ARG A 85 -5.67 -2.88 40.07
CA ARG A 85 -6.85 -3.76 40.00
C ARG A 85 -8.13 -2.94 39.79
N ARG A 86 -8.33 -1.93 40.65
CA ARG A 86 -9.50 -1.05 40.55
C ARG A 86 -9.61 -0.38 39.19
N VAL A 87 -8.48 0.09 38.61
CA VAL A 87 -8.45 0.67 37.25
C VAL A 87 -8.88 -0.36 36.20
N CYS A 88 -8.33 -1.58 36.27
CA CYS A 88 -8.67 -2.65 35.31
C CYS A 88 -10.15 -3.06 35.43
N GLU A 89 -10.68 -3.19 36.65
CA GLU A 89 -12.08 -3.54 36.93
C GLU A 89 -13.04 -2.50 36.31
N GLU A 90 -12.83 -1.21 36.61
CA GLU A 90 -13.69 -0.12 36.13
C GLU A 90 -13.66 0.00 34.60
N LEU A 91 -12.47 -0.03 34.01
CA LEU A 91 -12.31 0.04 32.54
C LEU A 91 -12.96 -1.17 31.85
N THR A 92 -12.71 -2.39 32.38
CA THR A 92 -13.29 -3.59 31.78
C THR A 92 -14.82 -3.58 31.87
N ALA A 93 -15.36 -3.22 33.08
CA ALA A 93 -16.81 -3.18 33.26
C ALA A 93 -17.50 -2.15 32.36
N ALA A 94 -16.87 -0.99 32.14
CA ALA A 94 -17.47 0.07 31.33
C ALA A 94 -17.35 -0.20 29.80
N LEU A 95 -16.22 -0.77 29.36
CA LEU A 95 -15.89 -0.87 27.93
C LEU A 95 -16.28 -2.22 27.30
N ALA A 96 -16.24 -3.34 28.04
CA ALA A 96 -16.57 -4.65 27.50
C ALA A 96 -17.96 -4.76 26.82
N PRO A 97 -19.00 -4.00 27.25
CA PRO A 97 -20.30 -4.02 26.56
C PRO A 97 -20.32 -3.30 25.21
N VAL A 98 -19.33 -2.41 24.92
CA VAL A 98 -19.41 -1.46 23.80
C VAL A 98 -18.25 -1.60 22.81
N THR A 99 -17.08 -2.12 23.25
CA THR A 99 -15.88 -2.19 22.38
C THR A 99 -14.88 -3.20 22.94
N GLU A 100 -13.93 -3.64 22.10
CA GLU A 100 -12.77 -4.41 22.56
C GLU A 100 -11.80 -3.50 23.32
N LEU A 101 -11.38 -3.93 24.52
CA LEU A 101 -10.44 -3.19 25.36
C LEU A 101 -9.05 -3.83 25.33
N ASP A 102 -8.04 -3.08 24.82
CA ASP A 102 -6.63 -3.46 24.86
C ASP A 102 -5.91 -2.70 26.00
N LEU A 103 -5.60 -3.42 27.06
CA LEU A 103 -4.91 -2.86 28.24
C LEU A 103 -3.40 -3.04 28.12
N ARG A 104 -2.66 -1.95 28.31
CA ARG A 104 -1.19 -1.93 28.28
C ARG A 104 -0.64 -1.18 29.50
N ILE A 105 0.60 -1.47 29.87
CA ILE A 105 1.36 -0.72 30.86
C ILE A 105 2.80 -0.53 30.40
N HIS A 106 3.31 0.70 30.50
CA HIS A 106 4.73 1.00 30.28
C HIS A 106 5.38 1.30 31.61
N THR A 107 6.43 0.55 31.96
CA THR A 107 7.10 0.61 33.27
C THR A 107 8.62 0.53 33.15
N ASN A 108 9.31 1.10 34.17
CA ASN A 108 10.74 0.90 34.34
C ASN A 108 11.08 -0.52 34.85
N GLY A 109 10.10 -1.32 35.19
CA GLY A 109 10.24 -2.72 35.61
C GLY A 109 10.73 -2.96 37.04
N LEU A 110 11.19 -1.93 37.77
CA LEU A 110 11.87 -2.13 39.06
C LEU A 110 11.01 -2.85 40.10
N ARG A 111 9.71 -2.63 40.08
CA ARG A 111 8.73 -3.18 41.01
C ARG A 111 7.95 -4.35 40.49
N LEU A 112 8.21 -4.77 39.23
CA LEU A 112 7.49 -5.89 38.64
C LEU A 112 7.75 -7.17 39.42
N SER A 113 6.69 -7.88 39.76
CA SER A 113 6.74 -9.10 40.54
C SER A 113 5.61 -10.04 40.14
N PRO A 114 5.65 -11.32 40.53
CA PRO A 114 4.54 -12.25 40.26
C PRO A 114 3.17 -11.72 40.65
N ARG A 115 3.07 -10.97 41.78
CA ARG A 115 1.81 -10.36 42.21
C ARG A 115 1.22 -9.37 41.21
N TYR A 116 2.06 -8.58 40.52
CA TYR A 116 1.61 -7.70 39.46
C TYR A 116 1.29 -8.49 38.19
N LEU A 117 2.12 -9.46 37.84
CA LEU A 117 1.91 -10.27 36.63
C LEU A 117 0.66 -11.15 36.71
N ASP A 118 0.33 -11.69 37.91
CA ASP A 118 -0.92 -12.42 38.13
C ASP A 118 -2.15 -11.50 37.96
N LEU A 119 -2.07 -10.24 38.42
CA LEU A 119 -3.09 -9.23 38.16
C LEU A 119 -3.19 -8.91 36.65
N PHE A 120 -2.06 -8.73 35.98
CA PHE A 120 -2.04 -8.41 34.57
C PHE A 120 -2.52 -9.58 33.70
N ASP A 121 -2.25 -10.80 34.10
CA ASP A 121 -2.76 -12.01 33.48
C ASP A 121 -4.30 -12.10 33.55
N GLU A 122 -4.86 -11.76 34.70
CA GLU A 122 -6.32 -11.73 34.95
C GLU A 122 -7.06 -10.76 34.01
N TYR A 123 -6.46 -9.59 33.69
CA TYR A 123 -7.08 -8.56 32.86
C TYR A 123 -6.46 -8.42 31.47
N GLY A 124 -5.53 -9.28 31.07
CA GLY A 124 -4.86 -9.25 29.77
C GLY A 124 -3.94 -8.04 29.56
N VAL A 125 -3.43 -7.39 30.63
CA VAL A 125 -2.59 -6.19 30.54
C VAL A 125 -1.22 -6.52 29.96
N LYS A 126 -0.89 -5.97 28.80
CA LYS A 126 0.42 -6.14 28.16
C LYS A 126 1.46 -5.21 28.77
N VAL A 127 2.68 -5.72 28.99
CA VAL A 127 3.73 -5.02 29.72
C VAL A 127 4.90 -4.65 28.81
N GLY A 128 5.14 -3.36 28.62
CA GLY A 128 6.33 -2.81 27.98
C GLY A 128 7.37 -2.37 29.00
N ILE A 129 8.62 -2.78 28.82
CA ILE A 129 9.73 -2.45 29.71
C ILE A 129 10.65 -1.43 29.08
N SER A 130 11.00 -0.38 29.84
CA SER A 130 11.99 0.61 29.42
C SER A 130 13.40 0.15 29.79
N LEU A 131 14.27 -0.04 28.78
CA LEU A 131 15.66 -0.47 28.93
C LEU A 131 16.52 0.08 27.79
N ASP A 132 17.59 0.82 28.09
CA ASP A 132 18.37 1.54 27.06
C ASP A 132 19.63 0.75 26.58
N GLY A 133 19.64 -0.56 26.70
CA GLY A 133 20.70 -1.43 26.24
C GLY A 133 21.39 -2.24 27.33
N ASP A 134 22.70 -2.43 27.21
CA ASP A 134 23.52 -3.09 28.23
C ASP A 134 23.64 -2.24 29.51
N LYS A 135 24.34 -2.78 30.50
CA LYS A 135 24.52 -2.05 31.77
C LYS A 135 25.18 -0.69 31.58
N THR A 136 26.15 -0.58 30.69
CA THR A 136 26.91 0.66 30.45
C THR A 136 26.00 1.70 29.81
N ALA A 137 25.27 1.34 28.77
CA ALA A 137 24.34 2.20 28.09
C ALA A 137 23.17 2.63 29.00
N ASN A 138 22.52 1.68 29.69
CA ASN A 138 21.42 1.96 30.60
C ASN A 138 21.82 2.87 31.75
N ASP A 139 23.00 2.64 32.35
CA ASP A 139 23.50 3.39 33.51
C ASP A 139 23.99 4.79 33.17
N ARG A 140 24.01 5.21 31.91
CA ARG A 140 24.26 6.61 31.53
C ARG A 140 23.11 7.51 32.01
N HIS A 141 21.89 7.03 31.89
CA HIS A 141 20.68 7.83 32.11
C HIS A 141 19.75 7.24 33.18
N ARG A 142 19.49 5.92 33.19
CA ARG A 142 18.47 5.29 34.05
C ARG A 142 19.01 4.85 35.40
N ARG A 143 19.20 5.81 36.31
CA ARG A 143 19.71 5.55 37.65
C ARG A 143 18.72 5.98 38.73
N PHE A 144 18.94 5.43 39.94
CA PHE A 144 18.35 5.99 41.14
C PHE A 144 18.95 7.36 41.47
N ALA A 145 18.25 8.15 42.30
CA ALA A 145 18.73 9.47 42.74
C ALA A 145 20.07 9.41 43.49
N ASP A 146 20.39 8.26 44.09
CA ASP A 146 21.68 8.02 44.76
C ASP A 146 22.78 7.49 43.83
N GLY A 147 22.51 7.45 42.50
CA GLY A 147 23.44 7.01 41.48
C GLY A 147 23.54 5.49 41.26
N ARG A 148 22.82 4.67 42.04
CA ARG A 148 22.81 3.22 41.82
C ARG A 148 22.20 2.86 40.46
N SER A 149 22.71 1.76 39.90
CA SER A 149 22.22 1.17 38.67
C SER A 149 20.82 0.58 38.83
N SER A 150 19.93 0.87 37.90
CA SER A 150 18.63 0.21 37.74
C SER A 150 18.71 -1.12 37.00
N HIS A 151 19.69 -1.29 36.16
CA HIS A 151 19.82 -2.37 35.16
C HIS A 151 19.62 -3.79 35.75
N PRO A 152 20.22 -4.19 36.89
CA PRO A 152 20.02 -5.55 37.43
C PRO A 152 18.57 -5.85 37.87
N LEU A 153 17.81 -4.79 38.25
CA LEU A 153 16.40 -4.92 38.61
C LEU A 153 15.51 -5.03 37.36
N VAL A 154 15.83 -4.26 36.34
CA VAL A 154 15.12 -4.32 35.05
C VAL A 154 15.29 -5.69 34.40
N LEU A 155 16.51 -6.25 34.41
CA LEU A 155 16.74 -7.62 33.93
C LEU A 155 15.90 -8.67 34.62
N ARG A 156 15.73 -8.56 35.95
CA ARG A 156 14.81 -9.46 36.73
C ARG A 156 13.37 -9.34 36.23
N ALA A 157 12.91 -8.14 35.92
CA ALA A 157 11.57 -7.94 35.36
C ALA A 157 11.41 -8.58 33.98
N VAL A 158 12.43 -8.45 33.11
CA VAL A 158 12.46 -9.10 31.81
C VAL A 158 12.45 -10.63 31.95
N ASP A 159 13.27 -11.18 32.86
CA ASP A 159 13.31 -12.62 33.14
C ASP A 159 11.96 -13.16 33.62
N LEU A 160 11.19 -12.39 34.42
CA LEU A 160 9.83 -12.76 34.83
C LEU A 160 8.91 -12.84 33.60
N LEU A 161 8.95 -11.86 32.72
CA LEU A 161 8.11 -11.82 31.48
C LEU A 161 8.50 -12.89 30.46
N ARG A 162 9.74 -13.41 30.49
CA ARG A 162 10.18 -14.51 29.63
C ARG A 162 9.67 -15.88 30.09
N GLN A 163 9.20 -16.01 31.35
CA GLN A 163 8.64 -17.26 31.83
C GLN A 163 7.41 -17.65 31.04
N LYS A 164 7.27 -18.95 30.73
CA LYS A 164 6.15 -19.50 29.93
C LYS A 164 4.78 -19.01 30.41
N ARG A 165 4.61 -18.84 31.70
CA ARG A 165 3.37 -18.38 32.35
C ARG A 165 3.00 -16.95 31.93
N TYR A 166 3.97 -16.04 31.79
CA TYR A 166 3.74 -14.61 31.60
C TYR A 166 4.17 -14.09 30.22
N ARG A 167 4.78 -14.94 29.36
CA ARG A 167 5.34 -14.52 28.08
C ARG A 167 4.30 -13.86 27.16
N HIS A 168 3.05 -14.25 27.24
CA HIS A 168 1.96 -13.68 26.45
C HIS A 168 1.60 -12.24 26.87
N LEU A 169 2.05 -11.79 28.05
CA LEU A 169 1.90 -10.40 28.51
C LEU A 169 3.05 -9.50 28.01
N ASN A 170 4.14 -10.06 27.52
CA ASN A 170 5.30 -9.28 27.10
C ASN A 170 5.00 -8.47 25.84
N LEU A 171 5.03 -7.13 25.94
CA LEU A 171 4.84 -6.20 24.84
C LEU A 171 6.16 -5.84 24.14
N GLY A 172 7.31 -6.04 24.80
CA GLY A 172 8.63 -5.73 24.29
C GLY A 172 9.39 -4.68 25.09
N LEU A 173 10.49 -4.22 24.49
CA LEU A 173 11.42 -3.27 25.11
C LEU A 173 11.33 -1.91 24.41
N LEU A 174 11.40 -0.83 25.21
CA LEU A 174 11.51 0.55 24.74
C LEU A 174 12.89 1.08 25.11
N CYS A 175 13.63 1.56 24.11
CA CYS A 175 14.98 2.07 24.25
C CYS A 175 15.06 3.52 23.77
N THR A 176 15.44 4.43 24.65
CA THR A 176 15.77 5.80 24.26
C THR A 176 17.20 5.83 23.71
N ILE A 177 17.36 6.36 22.52
CA ILE A 177 18.65 6.38 21.82
C ILE A 177 19.58 7.41 22.48
N ASP A 178 20.79 6.99 22.80
CA ASP A 178 21.91 7.88 23.10
C ASP A 178 23.04 7.61 22.10
N VAL A 179 23.31 8.56 21.22
CA VAL A 179 24.32 8.44 20.15
C VAL A 179 25.76 8.28 20.67
N ALA A 180 25.99 8.52 21.95
CA ALA A 180 27.29 8.24 22.58
C ALA A 180 27.49 6.75 22.95
N ASN A 181 26.44 5.91 22.85
CA ASN A 181 26.54 4.48 23.01
C ASN A 181 26.80 3.77 21.67
N ASP A 182 27.50 2.64 21.70
CA ASP A 182 27.69 1.81 20.51
C ASP A 182 26.35 1.20 20.06
N PRO A 183 25.90 1.47 18.84
CA PRO A 183 24.60 1.02 18.35
C PRO A 183 24.46 -0.50 18.28
N VAL A 184 25.58 -1.20 17.90
CA VAL A 184 25.57 -2.66 17.77
C VAL A 184 25.54 -3.31 19.16
N ALA A 185 26.30 -2.80 20.12
CA ALA A 185 26.30 -3.32 21.48
C ALA A 185 24.92 -3.15 22.15
N VAL A 186 24.27 -1.99 21.97
CA VAL A 186 22.90 -1.74 22.46
C VAL A 186 21.91 -2.71 21.83
N TYR A 187 21.92 -2.83 20.50
CA TYR A 187 21.00 -3.72 19.79
C TYR A 187 21.21 -5.20 20.18
N ASP A 188 22.45 -5.67 20.21
CA ASP A 188 22.78 -7.07 20.54
C ASP A 188 22.38 -7.37 22.01
N ALA A 189 22.59 -6.43 22.94
CA ALA A 189 22.17 -6.60 24.34
C ALA A 189 20.64 -6.71 24.49
N LEU A 190 19.88 -5.88 23.76
CA LEU A 190 18.41 -5.95 23.79
C LEU A 190 17.90 -7.23 23.13
N THR A 191 18.45 -7.62 22.00
CA THR A 191 18.05 -8.82 21.24
C THR A 191 18.34 -10.11 22.00
N ALA A 192 19.45 -10.16 22.77
CA ALA A 192 19.80 -11.29 23.62
C ALA A 192 18.77 -11.60 24.72
N LEU A 193 17.89 -10.64 25.02
CA LEU A 193 16.80 -10.81 25.97
C LEU A 193 15.56 -11.46 25.35
N ASP A 194 15.59 -11.82 24.06
CA ASP A 194 14.49 -12.47 23.33
C ASP A 194 13.14 -11.73 23.49
N PRO A 195 13.08 -10.41 23.26
CA PRO A 195 11.83 -9.66 23.35
C PRO A 195 10.96 -9.91 22.11
N PRO A 196 9.62 -9.84 22.25
CA PRO A 196 8.73 -9.95 21.09
C PRO A 196 8.84 -8.76 20.14
N ARG A 197 9.36 -7.61 20.63
CA ARG A 197 9.53 -6.36 19.85
C ARG A 197 10.52 -5.43 20.56
N ILE A 198 11.23 -4.63 19.77
CA ILE A 198 12.04 -3.51 20.25
C ILE A 198 11.50 -2.21 19.63
N ASP A 199 11.48 -1.15 20.41
CA ASP A 199 11.15 0.18 19.96
C ASP A 199 12.26 1.17 20.31
N PHE A 200 12.91 1.74 19.29
CA PHE A 200 13.93 2.77 19.46
C PHE A 200 13.28 4.15 19.37
N LEU A 201 13.49 4.94 20.39
CA LEU A 201 12.89 6.27 20.55
C LEU A 201 13.96 7.35 20.46
N LEU A 202 13.74 8.36 19.62
CA LEU A 202 14.55 9.57 19.66
C LEU A 202 14.31 10.30 20.98
N PRO A 203 15.34 10.85 21.64
CA PRO A 203 15.17 11.67 22.82
C PRO A 203 14.21 12.83 22.56
N HIS A 204 13.45 13.23 23.59
CA HIS A 204 12.66 14.45 23.48
C HIS A 204 13.59 15.67 23.39
N ALA A 205 13.36 16.50 22.42
CA ALA A 205 14.14 17.68 22.12
C ALA A 205 13.29 18.74 21.39
N THR A 206 13.72 19.96 21.40
CA THR A 206 13.11 21.08 20.68
C THR A 206 14.20 21.93 20.02
N TRP A 207 13.82 22.96 19.29
CA TRP A 207 14.79 23.92 18.79
C TRP A 207 15.40 24.81 19.90
N GLU A 208 14.73 24.89 21.06
CA GLU A 208 15.21 25.61 22.24
C GLU A 208 16.14 24.73 23.09
N ASP A 209 15.92 23.43 23.08
CA ASP A 209 16.73 22.43 23.77
C ASP A 209 17.07 21.30 22.77
N PRO A 210 18.07 21.53 21.89
CA PRO A 210 18.40 20.59 20.82
C PRO A 210 19.06 19.31 21.34
N PRO A 211 18.95 18.19 20.61
CA PRO A 211 19.51 16.91 21.05
C PRO A 211 21.03 16.95 21.06
N PRO A 212 21.69 16.22 21.98
CA PRO A 212 23.15 16.11 22.02
C PRO A 212 23.73 15.56 20.73
N ARG A 213 24.78 16.20 20.21
CA ARG A 213 25.52 15.77 19.01
C ARG A 213 27.02 15.88 19.29
N PRO A 214 27.62 14.84 19.91
CA PRO A 214 29.04 14.90 20.34
C PRO A 214 30.01 15.31 19.26
N ASP A 215 29.82 14.82 18.04
CA ASP A 215 30.68 15.09 16.89
C ASP A 215 30.18 16.23 15.98
N GLY A 216 29.10 16.89 16.38
CA GLY A 216 28.46 17.96 15.61
C GLY A 216 27.79 17.48 14.29
N SER A 217 27.73 16.18 14.02
CA SER A 217 27.08 15.62 12.83
C SER A 217 25.58 15.93 12.83
N PRO A 218 25.04 16.47 11.75
CA PRO A 218 23.59 16.71 11.63
C PRO A 218 22.78 15.42 11.51
N THR A 219 23.43 14.29 11.20
CA THR A 219 22.82 12.97 10.99
C THR A 219 23.23 11.92 12.02
N ALA A 220 23.76 12.33 13.19
CA ALA A 220 24.30 11.42 14.20
C ALA A 220 23.30 10.35 14.63
N TYR A 221 22.02 10.72 14.79
CA TYR A 221 20.95 9.76 15.15
C TYR A 221 20.59 8.85 13.98
N ALA A 222 20.54 9.35 12.76
CA ALA A 222 20.33 8.52 11.58
C ALA A 222 21.45 7.49 11.40
N ASP A 223 22.70 7.94 11.54
CA ASP A 223 23.88 7.07 11.37
C ASP A 223 23.87 5.94 12.41
N TRP A 224 23.52 6.27 13.66
CA TRP A 224 23.35 5.30 14.74
C TRP A 224 22.23 4.30 14.41
N ILE A 225 21.04 4.78 14.03
CA ILE A 225 19.87 3.95 13.71
C ILE A 225 20.12 3.08 12.48
N LEU A 226 20.76 3.63 11.43
CA LEU A 226 21.09 2.90 10.20
C LEU A 226 22.12 1.79 10.47
N THR A 227 23.06 2.00 11.40
CA THR A 227 23.99 0.94 11.84
C THR A 227 23.23 -0.22 12.50
N VAL A 228 22.23 0.09 13.36
CA VAL A 228 21.34 -0.95 13.92
C VAL A 228 20.50 -1.60 12.83
N PHE A 229 19.97 -0.83 11.87
CA PHE A 229 19.21 -1.38 10.74
C PHE A 229 20.03 -2.36 9.92
N ASP A 230 21.28 -2.04 9.60
CA ASP A 230 22.17 -2.91 8.85
C ASP A 230 22.44 -4.23 9.62
N ARG A 231 22.69 -4.15 10.94
CA ARG A 231 22.85 -5.32 11.79
C ARG A 231 21.60 -6.19 11.82
N TRP A 232 20.44 -5.59 12.07
CA TRP A 232 19.14 -6.24 12.11
C TRP A 232 18.78 -6.92 10.76
N ASN A 233 18.99 -6.22 9.65
CA ASN A 233 18.70 -6.73 8.32
C ASN A 233 19.63 -7.88 7.92
N HIS A 234 20.92 -7.78 8.24
CA HIS A 234 21.91 -8.86 8.01
C HIS A 234 21.60 -10.14 8.79
N GLN A 235 21.02 -10.02 9.97
CA GLN A 235 20.60 -11.17 10.80
C GLN A 235 19.27 -11.78 10.34
N GLY A 236 18.67 -11.33 9.24
CA GLY A 236 17.41 -11.82 8.75
C GLY A 236 16.19 -11.30 9.55
N ARG A 237 16.33 -10.15 10.22
CA ARG A 237 15.25 -9.46 10.96
C ARG A 237 14.67 -10.31 12.10
N PRO A 238 15.47 -10.78 13.07
CA PRO A 238 15.06 -11.76 14.06
C PRO A 238 13.98 -11.27 15.04
N VAL A 239 13.91 -9.96 15.28
CA VAL A 239 12.95 -9.33 16.19
C VAL A 239 12.31 -8.13 15.50
N PRO A 240 10.99 -7.96 15.54
CA PRO A 240 10.35 -6.75 15.03
C PRO A 240 10.88 -5.48 15.72
N VAL A 241 11.28 -4.48 14.91
CA VAL A 241 11.66 -3.15 15.38
C VAL A 241 10.64 -2.15 14.86
N ARG A 242 9.85 -1.54 15.77
CA ARG A 242 8.70 -0.71 15.40
C ARG A 242 9.07 0.48 14.51
N LEU A 243 10.20 1.13 14.81
CA LEU A 243 10.71 2.24 14.01
C LEU A 243 11.00 1.79 12.55
N PHE A 244 11.65 0.65 12.37
CA PHE A 244 11.96 0.12 11.04
C PHE A 244 10.71 -0.33 10.29
N ALA A 245 9.81 -1.03 10.98
CA ALA A 245 8.53 -1.44 10.41
C ALA A 245 7.69 -0.23 9.95
N SER A 246 7.73 0.90 10.72
CA SER A 246 7.06 2.15 10.33
C SER A 246 7.64 2.76 9.06
N VAL A 247 8.98 2.87 8.97
CA VAL A 247 9.62 3.43 7.77
C VAL A 247 9.33 2.54 6.55
N LEU A 248 9.49 1.22 6.67
CA LEU A 248 9.23 0.26 5.58
C LEU A 248 7.76 0.34 5.12
N SER A 249 6.81 0.31 6.05
CA SER A 249 5.38 0.45 5.74
C SER A 249 5.08 1.75 4.97
N THR A 250 5.62 2.89 5.43
CA THR A 250 5.36 4.18 4.78
C THR A 250 6.06 4.33 3.43
N LEU A 251 7.18 3.66 3.21
CA LEU A 251 7.84 3.59 1.90
C LEU A 251 7.01 2.77 0.89
N ASP A 252 6.27 1.77 1.38
CA ASP A 252 5.36 0.95 0.57
C ASP A 252 3.94 1.57 0.46
N GLY A 253 3.75 2.82 0.93
CA GLY A 253 2.46 3.52 0.86
C GLY A 253 1.49 3.21 2.01
N GLY A 254 1.88 2.36 2.96
CA GLY A 254 1.11 1.99 4.15
C GLY A 254 1.17 3.03 5.27
N PRO A 255 0.46 2.78 6.40
CA PRO A 255 0.45 3.68 7.55
C PRO A 255 1.74 3.56 8.38
N SER A 256 2.08 4.63 9.12
CA SER A 256 3.07 4.55 10.19
C SER A 256 2.51 3.78 11.39
N LEU A 257 3.38 3.06 12.08
CA LEU A 257 3.08 2.36 13.33
C LEU A 257 3.50 3.14 14.58
N THR A 258 3.98 4.37 14.41
CA THR A 258 4.45 5.24 15.52
C THR A 258 4.02 6.69 15.30
N GLU A 259 3.73 7.40 16.39
CA GLU A 259 3.40 8.83 16.41
C GLU A 259 4.55 9.71 15.87
N SER A 260 5.78 9.24 15.99
CA SER A 260 6.97 10.02 15.62
C SER A 260 7.25 10.09 14.11
N LEU A 261 6.51 9.35 13.29
CA LEU A 261 6.67 9.26 11.83
C LEU A 261 5.31 9.25 11.15
N GLY A 262 5.29 9.64 9.87
CA GLY A 262 4.11 9.61 9.03
C GLY A 262 3.15 10.78 9.26
N LEU A 263 2.07 10.79 8.50
CA LEU A 263 1.07 11.87 8.46
C LEU A 263 -0.28 11.46 9.05
N ALA A 264 -0.34 10.32 9.74
CA ALA A 264 -1.58 9.86 10.36
C ALA A 264 -2.10 10.90 11.38
N PRO A 265 -3.40 11.18 11.40
CA PRO A 265 -3.97 12.07 12.40
C PRO A 265 -3.81 11.48 13.80
N THR A 266 -3.50 12.34 14.79
CA THR A 266 -3.42 11.88 16.19
C THR A 266 -4.79 11.43 16.68
N ASP A 267 -4.82 10.28 17.33
CA ASP A 267 -5.99 9.69 17.99
C ASP A 267 -5.73 9.35 19.48
N LEU A 268 -4.72 10.00 20.06
CA LEU A 268 -4.28 9.82 21.43
C LEU A 268 -4.68 11.03 22.31
N VAL A 269 -5.13 10.72 23.53
CA VAL A 269 -5.41 11.67 24.61
C VAL A 269 -4.82 11.18 25.92
N VAL A 270 -4.39 12.10 26.78
CA VAL A 270 -3.84 11.82 28.11
C VAL A 270 -4.84 12.20 29.19
N VAL A 271 -5.02 11.31 30.18
CA VAL A 271 -5.78 11.57 31.40
C VAL A 271 -4.78 11.62 32.57
N GLU A 272 -4.68 12.78 33.20
CA GLU A 272 -3.78 12.98 34.38
C GLU A 272 -4.35 12.46 35.67
N THR A 273 -3.52 12.34 36.71
CA THR A 273 -3.90 11.79 38.04
C THR A 273 -5.00 12.57 38.73
N ASP A 274 -5.25 13.82 38.40
CA ASP A 274 -6.37 14.64 38.88
C ASP A 274 -7.61 14.60 38.00
N GLY A 275 -7.59 13.83 36.90
CA GLY A 275 -8.67 13.73 35.92
C GLY A 275 -8.67 14.83 34.85
N THR A 276 -7.68 15.72 34.80
CA THR A 276 -7.54 16.66 33.70
C THR A 276 -7.18 15.93 32.42
N LEU A 277 -7.70 16.45 31.28
CA LEU A 277 -7.49 15.92 29.96
C LEU A 277 -6.40 16.75 29.24
N GLU A 278 -5.35 16.09 28.84
CA GLU A 278 -4.23 16.71 28.12
C GLU A 278 -4.11 16.13 26.71
N GLN A 279 -3.39 16.82 25.84
CA GLN A 279 -3.17 16.41 24.45
C GLN A 279 -2.28 15.15 24.39
N VAL A 280 -0.95 15.34 24.30
CA VAL A 280 0.05 14.26 24.37
C VAL A 280 1.18 14.68 25.30
N ASP A 281 1.75 13.70 26.00
CA ASP A 281 2.81 13.93 26.97
C ASP A 281 4.06 14.57 26.39
N SER A 282 4.40 14.24 25.14
CA SER A 282 5.57 14.77 24.45
C SER A 282 5.60 16.31 24.41
N LEU A 283 4.42 16.95 24.41
CA LEU A 283 4.33 18.43 24.46
C LEU A 283 4.90 19.05 25.72
N LYS A 284 5.03 18.30 26.82
CA LYS A 284 5.65 18.76 28.08
C LYS A 284 7.10 19.19 27.91
N SER A 285 7.76 18.75 26.83
CA SER A 285 9.11 19.23 26.51
C SER A 285 9.15 20.56 25.79
N ALA A 286 8.03 21.08 25.28
CA ALA A 286 8.00 22.35 24.54
C ALA A 286 8.00 23.59 25.47
N TYR A 287 6.99 23.70 26.35
CA TYR A 287 6.87 24.79 27.34
C TYR A 287 5.87 24.41 28.43
N GLU A 288 5.87 25.14 29.54
CA GLU A 288 4.93 24.94 30.65
C GLU A 288 3.48 25.04 30.20
N GLY A 289 2.69 23.97 30.42
CA GLY A 289 1.29 23.90 30.03
C GLY A 289 1.01 23.64 28.56
N ALA A 290 2.01 23.28 27.73
CA ALA A 290 1.84 23.01 26.31
C ALA A 290 0.87 21.84 26.01
N ALA A 291 0.79 20.87 26.89
CA ALA A 291 -0.14 19.73 26.79
C ALA A 291 -1.56 20.06 27.28
N ALA A 292 -1.75 21.11 28.05
CA ALA A 292 -3.02 21.42 28.73
C ALA A 292 -4.12 21.75 27.71
N THR A 293 -5.35 21.21 27.94
CA THR A 293 -6.55 21.54 27.15
C THR A 293 -7.53 22.43 27.91
N GLY A 294 -7.40 22.51 29.25
CA GLY A 294 -8.38 23.15 30.12
C GLY A 294 -9.61 22.29 30.43
N PHE A 295 -9.66 21.04 29.95
CA PHE A 295 -10.74 20.10 30.13
C PHE A 295 -10.42 19.05 31.21
N ASP A 296 -11.47 18.42 31.76
CA ASP A 296 -11.39 17.34 32.71
C ASP A 296 -12.50 16.29 32.47
N VAL A 297 -12.28 15.06 32.96
CA VAL A 297 -13.24 13.94 32.79
C VAL A 297 -14.57 14.17 33.51
N TYR A 298 -14.66 15.09 34.50
CA TYR A 298 -15.83 15.29 35.31
C TYR A 298 -16.93 16.11 34.60
N ARG A 299 -16.52 17.03 33.72
CA ARG A 299 -17.39 18.01 33.09
C ARG A 299 -17.42 17.93 31.57
N HIS A 300 -16.43 17.31 30.95
CA HIS A 300 -16.23 17.34 29.50
C HIS A 300 -16.23 15.94 28.92
N SER A 301 -16.68 15.84 27.67
CA SER A 301 -16.59 14.63 26.87
C SER A 301 -15.21 14.54 26.19
N LEU A 302 -14.84 13.37 25.70
CA LEU A 302 -13.65 13.23 24.87
C LEU A 302 -13.78 13.95 23.50
N ASP A 303 -15.01 14.16 23.04
CA ASP A 303 -15.25 14.93 21.82
C ASP A 303 -14.95 16.42 21.99
N ASP A 304 -15.16 16.98 23.18
CA ASP A 304 -14.75 18.35 23.51
C ASP A 304 -13.22 18.49 23.37
N VAL A 305 -12.49 17.49 23.83
CA VAL A 305 -11.02 17.44 23.69
C VAL A 305 -10.60 17.23 22.24
N ALA A 306 -11.27 16.34 21.50
CA ALA A 306 -10.98 16.11 20.08
C ALA A 306 -11.24 17.36 19.22
N ALA A 307 -12.15 18.23 19.66
CA ALA A 307 -12.42 19.52 19.03
C ALA A 307 -11.41 20.61 19.44
N HIS A 308 -10.55 20.38 20.42
CA HIS A 308 -9.57 21.37 20.89
C HIS A 308 -8.62 21.77 19.73
N PRO A 309 -8.32 23.07 19.54
CA PRO A 309 -7.50 23.57 18.41
C PRO A 309 -6.13 22.87 18.31
N GLY A 310 -5.45 22.62 19.41
CA GLY A 310 -4.16 21.92 19.44
C GLY A 310 -4.24 20.45 18.99
N VAL A 311 -5.32 19.77 19.31
CA VAL A 311 -5.59 18.40 18.82
C VAL A 311 -5.88 18.44 17.33
N ARG A 312 -6.77 19.34 16.90
CA ARG A 312 -7.12 19.51 15.47
C ARG A 312 -5.92 19.83 14.61
N ALA A 313 -4.99 20.67 15.09
CA ALA A 313 -3.75 20.99 14.37
C ALA A 313 -2.91 19.73 14.05
N ARG A 314 -2.93 18.73 14.94
CA ARG A 314 -2.21 17.45 14.77
C ARG A 314 -3.01 16.39 14.00
N GLN A 315 -4.23 16.70 13.60
CA GLN A 315 -5.10 15.84 12.79
C GLN A 315 -5.16 16.27 11.31
N LEU A 316 -4.45 17.33 10.93
CA LEU A 316 -4.48 17.90 9.57
C LEU A 316 -3.60 17.13 8.55
N GLY A 317 -2.87 16.11 8.98
CA GLY A 317 -1.96 15.38 8.10
C GLY A 317 -0.99 16.33 7.40
N LEU A 318 -0.91 16.25 6.07
CA LEU A 318 -0.01 17.08 5.28
C LEU A 318 -0.28 18.60 5.40
N ALA A 319 -1.54 19.01 5.57
CA ALA A 319 -1.89 20.41 5.77
C ALA A 319 -1.40 20.96 7.13
N GLY A 320 -1.09 20.07 8.09
CA GLY A 320 -0.60 20.39 9.43
C GLY A 320 0.93 20.55 9.53
N VAL A 321 1.67 20.40 8.43
CA VAL A 321 3.13 20.62 8.41
C VAL A 321 3.48 21.88 7.65
N GLY A 322 4.62 22.50 8.00
CA GLY A 322 5.10 23.73 7.37
C GLY A 322 5.52 23.56 5.91
N ASP A 323 5.66 24.66 5.20
CA ASP A 323 5.99 24.68 3.76
C ASP A 323 7.26 23.90 3.40
N THR A 324 8.28 23.97 4.23
CA THR A 324 9.52 23.20 4.04
C THR A 324 9.25 21.69 4.03
N CYS A 325 8.44 21.21 4.99
CA CYS A 325 8.08 19.80 5.06
C CYS A 325 7.14 19.40 3.92
N ARG A 326 6.19 20.26 3.54
CA ARG A 326 5.29 19.97 2.40
C ARG A 326 6.03 19.73 1.10
N ARG A 327 7.16 20.40 0.87
CA ARG A 327 8.00 20.21 -0.33
C ARG A 327 9.06 19.12 -0.20
N CYS A 328 9.15 18.47 0.96
CA CYS A 328 10.16 17.44 1.21
C CYS A 328 9.76 16.10 0.60
N PRO A 329 10.61 15.44 -0.20
CA PRO A 329 10.29 14.17 -0.85
C PRO A 329 10.09 12.98 0.10
N VAL A 330 10.48 13.12 1.39
CA VAL A 330 10.28 12.07 2.40
C VAL A 330 9.17 12.41 3.40
N VAL A 331 8.37 13.46 3.14
CA VAL A 331 7.35 13.94 4.09
C VAL A 331 6.32 12.89 4.47
N ARG A 332 5.99 11.96 3.58
CA ARG A 332 5.03 10.89 3.87
C ARG A 332 5.51 9.92 4.92
N SER A 333 6.78 9.54 4.85
CA SER A 333 7.41 8.68 5.85
C SER A 333 7.83 9.46 7.10
N CYS A 334 8.38 10.65 6.94
CA CYS A 334 8.84 11.48 8.04
C CYS A 334 7.69 12.17 8.79
N GLY A 335 6.66 12.69 8.09
CA GLY A 335 5.55 13.43 8.68
C GLY A 335 5.93 14.74 9.36
N GLY A 336 7.19 15.19 9.21
CA GLY A 336 7.79 16.30 9.98
C GLY A 336 8.24 15.89 11.37
N GLY A 337 8.33 14.58 11.68
CA GLY A 337 8.74 14.04 12.97
C GLY A 337 7.71 14.24 14.09
N LEU A 338 8.06 13.84 15.31
CA LEU A 338 7.22 14.05 16.49
C LEU A 338 6.89 15.54 16.65
N TYR A 339 5.65 15.85 16.94
CA TYR A 339 5.13 17.23 16.91
C TYR A 339 5.91 18.16 17.83
N THR A 340 6.29 17.73 19.03
CA THR A 340 7.11 18.52 19.98
C THR A 340 8.49 18.88 19.41
N HIS A 341 9.09 18.02 18.59
CA HIS A 341 10.39 18.26 17.95
C HIS A 341 10.40 19.45 16.96
N ARG A 342 9.22 19.95 16.61
CA ARG A 342 9.04 21.13 15.74
C ARG A 342 9.03 22.43 16.52
N TYR A 343 8.91 22.39 17.86
CA TYR A 343 8.73 23.58 18.66
C TYR A 343 9.93 24.53 18.60
N ARG A 344 9.62 25.80 18.31
CA ARG A 344 10.53 26.94 18.40
C ARG A 344 9.77 28.12 19.00
N HIS A 345 10.36 28.80 19.98
CA HIS A 345 9.69 29.90 20.69
C HIS A 345 9.16 30.99 19.75
N SER A 346 9.93 31.33 18.71
CA SER A 346 9.59 32.40 17.77
C SER A 346 8.49 32.05 16.75
N SER A 347 8.25 30.79 16.48
CA SER A 347 7.35 30.32 15.40
C SER A 347 6.44 29.16 15.81
N GLY A 348 6.42 28.79 17.09
CA GLY A 348 5.60 27.70 17.60
C GLY A 348 5.99 26.34 16.98
N PHE A 349 5.02 25.63 16.43
CA PHE A 349 5.21 24.32 15.82
C PHE A 349 5.29 24.31 14.29
N ASP A 350 5.29 25.51 13.67
CA ASP A 350 5.39 25.64 12.21
C ASP A 350 6.87 25.63 11.75
N ASN A 351 7.54 24.53 12.08
CA ASN A 351 8.95 24.29 11.74
C ASN A 351 9.16 22.85 11.34
N PRO A 352 10.23 22.52 10.59
CA PRO A 352 10.76 21.17 10.53
C PRO A 352 11.15 20.68 11.94
N SER A 353 11.19 19.36 12.12
CA SER A 353 11.72 18.74 13.34
C SER A 353 13.18 19.17 13.59
N VAL A 354 13.59 19.30 14.85
CA VAL A 354 15.00 19.44 15.24
C VAL A 354 15.86 18.25 14.77
N TYR A 355 15.23 17.12 14.47
CA TYR A 355 15.83 15.93 13.86
C TYR A 355 15.62 15.86 12.33
N CYS A 356 15.34 16.98 11.66
CA CYS A 356 14.99 16.98 10.22
C CYS A 356 16.04 16.27 9.36
N ALA A 357 17.32 16.58 9.55
CA ALA A 357 18.41 15.94 8.80
C ALA A 357 18.53 14.44 9.10
N ASP A 358 18.36 14.04 10.37
CA ASP A 358 18.36 12.63 10.75
C ASP A 358 17.19 11.86 10.11
N LEU A 359 15.97 12.40 10.18
CA LEU A 359 14.78 11.73 9.67
C LEU A 359 14.83 11.58 8.14
N GLU A 360 15.32 12.59 7.43
CA GLU A 360 15.54 12.50 5.98
C GLU A 360 16.60 11.46 5.65
N ALA A 361 17.76 11.47 6.33
CA ALA A 361 18.84 10.53 6.12
C ALA A 361 18.40 9.09 6.47
N LEU A 362 17.62 8.90 7.53
CA LEU A 362 17.07 7.60 7.94
C LEU A 362 16.15 7.02 6.87
N VAL A 363 15.15 7.79 6.42
CA VAL A 363 14.19 7.33 5.41
C VAL A 363 14.91 6.99 4.10
N ARG A 364 15.77 7.89 3.59
CA ARG A 364 16.55 7.64 2.37
C ARG A 364 17.54 6.49 2.54
N GLY A 365 18.14 6.36 3.72
CA GLY A 365 19.08 5.29 4.03
C GLY A 365 18.42 3.91 4.03
N ILE A 366 17.22 3.77 4.61
CA ILE A 366 16.45 2.51 4.58
C ILE A 366 15.94 2.23 3.16
N GLU A 367 15.41 3.24 2.47
CA GLU A 367 14.98 3.11 1.08
C GLU A 367 16.10 2.57 0.19
N ALA A 368 17.31 3.16 0.26
CA ALA A 368 18.46 2.73 -0.54
C ALA A 368 18.89 1.27 -0.26
N ARG A 369 18.73 0.80 0.99
CA ARG A 369 19.09 -0.55 1.41
C ARG A 369 18.07 -1.62 1.04
N THR A 370 16.83 -1.22 0.81
CA THR A 370 15.70 -2.14 0.61
C THR A 370 15.11 -2.09 -0.80
N ALA A 371 15.32 -1.02 -1.55
CA ALA A 371 14.72 -0.79 -2.87
C ALA A 371 14.91 -1.95 -3.86
N ALA A 372 16.05 -2.61 -3.84
CA ALA A 372 16.33 -3.74 -4.75
C ALA A 372 15.69 -5.08 -4.30
N ALA A 373 15.32 -5.20 -3.01
CA ALA A 373 14.81 -6.45 -2.44
C ALA A 373 13.27 -6.48 -2.34
N THR A 374 12.60 -5.32 -2.39
CA THR A 374 11.15 -5.20 -2.19
C THR A 374 10.38 -4.94 -3.48
N ALA A 375 11.06 -4.56 -4.55
CA ALA A 375 10.39 -4.26 -5.81
C ALA A 375 9.98 -5.55 -6.54
N PRO A 376 8.70 -5.70 -6.94
CA PRO A 376 8.28 -6.81 -7.78
C PRO A 376 9.10 -6.85 -9.08
N PRO A 377 9.60 -8.03 -9.51
CA PRO A 377 10.33 -8.17 -10.78
C PRO A 377 9.57 -7.59 -11.97
N ALA A 378 8.25 -7.64 -11.94
CA ALA A 378 7.35 -7.10 -12.96
C ALA A 378 7.56 -5.60 -13.25
N LEU A 379 8.12 -4.82 -12.30
CA LEU A 379 8.38 -3.38 -12.53
C LEU A 379 9.53 -3.14 -13.53
N THR A 380 10.45 -4.08 -13.69
CA THR A 380 11.65 -3.94 -14.52
C THR A 380 11.77 -4.98 -15.62
N ASP A 381 11.08 -6.11 -15.50
CA ASP A 381 11.08 -7.21 -16.45
C ASP A 381 9.69 -7.38 -17.11
N PRO A 382 9.58 -7.12 -18.44
CA PRO A 382 8.32 -7.33 -19.16
C PRO A 382 7.81 -8.78 -19.16
N GLY A 383 8.71 -9.76 -19.08
CA GLY A 383 8.34 -11.18 -18.99
C GLY A 383 7.70 -11.50 -17.64
N ALA A 384 8.28 -10.99 -16.55
CA ALA A 384 7.70 -11.09 -15.22
C ALA A 384 6.34 -10.39 -15.14
N LEU A 385 6.18 -9.21 -15.78
CA LEU A 385 4.89 -8.51 -15.83
C LEU A 385 3.80 -9.36 -16.51
N LEU A 386 4.12 -10.02 -17.63
CA LEU A 386 3.20 -10.93 -18.30
C LEU A 386 2.80 -12.11 -17.42
N ALA A 387 3.76 -12.71 -16.71
CA ALA A 387 3.50 -13.82 -15.79
C ALA A 387 2.60 -13.38 -14.63
N GLU A 388 2.86 -12.23 -14.01
CA GLU A 388 2.04 -11.66 -12.94
C GLU A 388 0.62 -11.35 -13.42
N GLN A 389 0.45 -10.79 -14.62
CA GLN A 389 -0.87 -10.51 -15.18
C GLN A 389 -1.66 -11.80 -15.44
N HIS A 390 -0.99 -12.88 -15.84
CA HIS A 390 -1.62 -14.18 -16.00
C HIS A 390 -2.04 -14.76 -14.63
N GLU A 391 -1.17 -14.71 -13.65
CA GLU A 391 -1.45 -15.17 -12.28
C GLU A 391 -2.63 -14.41 -11.65
N LEU A 392 -2.72 -13.09 -11.84
CA LEU A 392 -3.87 -12.31 -11.40
C LEU A 392 -5.19 -12.81 -11.99
N THR A 393 -5.20 -13.24 -13.26
CA THR A 393 -6.39 -13.82 -13.88
C THR A 393 -6.76 -15.15 -13.22
N ARG A 394 -5.79 -15.99 -12.88
CA ARG A 394 -6.00 -17.26 -12.16
C ARG A 394 -6.52 -17.03 -10.74
N VAL A 395 -5.97 -16.04 -10.04
CA VAL A 395 -6.45 -15.63 -8.70
C VAL A 395 -7.90 -15.17 -8.75
N LEU A 396 -8.28 -14.34 -9.74
CA LEU A 396 -9.67 -13.90 -9.91
C LEU A 396 -10.62 -15.08 -10.20
N LEU A 397 -10.19 -16.09 -10.97
CA LEU A 397 -10.97 -17.29 -11.21
C LEU A 397 -11.18 -18.11 -9.92
N ALA A 398 -10.13 -18.25 -9.10
CA ALA A 398 -10.20 -18.93 -7.81
C ALA A 398 -11.09 -18.15 -6.82
N GLU A 399 -10.99 -16.81 -6.79
CA GLU A 399 -11.85 -15.94 -5.98
C GLU A 399 -13.33 -16.10 -6.40
N LEU A 400 -13.61 -16.09 -7.70
CA LEU A 400 -14.97 -16.33 -8.20
C LEU A 400 -15.52 -17.69 -7.73
N HIS A 401 -14.69 -18.74 -7.74
CA HIS A 401 -15.08 -20.05 -7.21
C HIS A 401 -15.42 -20.00 -5.72
N SER A 402 -14.60 -19.30 -4.93
CA SER A 402 -14.81 -19.10 -3.50
C SER A 402 -16.07 -18.28 -3.20
N GLU A 403 -16.27 -17.16 -3.89
CA GLU A 403 -17.44 -16.29 -3.73
C GLU A 403 -18.76 -16.97 -4.10
N LEU A 404 -18.74 -17.92 -5.04
CA LEU A 404 -19.92 -18.70 -5.39
C LEU A 404 -20.36 -19.63 -4.26
N ASP A 405 -19.46 -20.11 -3.41
CA ASP A 405 -19.77 -20.95 -2.23
C ASP A 405 -20.85 -22.03 -2.49
N GLY A 406 -20.65 -22.80 -3.56
CA GLY A 406 -21.60 -23.83 -4.02
C GLY A 406 -22.85 -23.29 -4.75
N ARG A 407 -23.12 -21.99 -4.80
CA ARG A 407 -24.26 -21.38 -5.48
C ARG A 407 -24.17 -21.39 -7.01
N GLY A 408 -23.01 -21.75 -7.57
CA GLY A 408 -22.80 -21.85 -9.03
C GLY A 408 -23.62 -22.94 -9.73
N GLY A 409 -24.17 -23.89 -8.98
CA GLY A 409 -24.99 -24.98 -9.49
C GLY A 409 -24.17 -26.03 -10.25
N GLU A 410 -24.92 -27.02 -10.82
CA GLU A 410 -24.34 -28.20 -11.49
C GLU A 410 -23.44 -27.82 -12.68
N ARG A 411 -23.84 -26.82 -13.47
CA ARG A 411 -23.06 -26.38 -14.65
C ARG A 411 -21.70 -25.81 -14.28
N TRP A 412 -21.64 -25.01 -13.20
CA TRP A 412 -20.37 -24.50 -12.71
C TRP A 412 -19.47 -25.63 -12.23
N ALA A 413 -20.05 -26.57 -11.43
CA ALA A 413 -19.28 -27.69 -10.89
C ALA A 413 -18.69 -28.56 -12.00
N GLU A 414 -19.51 -28.94 -13.02
CA GLU A 414 -19.03 -29.67 -14.19
C GLU A 414 -17.92 -28.96 -14.92
N ALA A 415 -18.10 -27.64 -15.20
CA ALA A 415 -17.10 -26.85 -15.90
C ALA A 415 -15.81 -26.70 -15.10
N TRP A 416 -15.90 -26.56 -13.78
CA TRP A 416 -14.76 -26.47 -12.88
C TRP A 416 -13.93 -27.76 -12.86
N GLU A 417 -14.57 -28.90 -12.73
CA GLU A 417 -13.90 -30.21 -12.79
C GLU A 417 -13.23 -30.45 -14.15
N LEU A 418 -13.93 -30.10 -15.24
CA LEU A 418 -13.39 -30.21 -16.60
C LEU A 418 -12.22 -29.25 -16.82
N ALA A 419 -12.26 -28.02 -16.26
CA ALA A 419 -11.13 -27.10 -16.32
C ALA A 419 -9.87 -27.73 -15.76
N GLY A 420 -9.93 -28.33 -14.57
CA GLY A 420 -8.79 -29.04 -13.98
C GLY A 420 -8.36 -30.28 -14.80
N ALA A 421 -9.28 -30.95 -15.49
CA ALA A 421 -8.95 -32.08 -16.36
C ALA A 421 -8.25 -31.64 -17.66
N VAL A 422 -8.67 -30.51 -18.24
CA VAL A 422 -8.04 -29.91 -19.42
C VAL A 422 -6.62 -29.39 -19.09
N GLU A 423 -6.48 -28.68 -17.98
CA GLU A 423 -5.21 -28.13 -17.50
C GLU A 423 -4.13 -29.21 -17.31
N ARG A 424 -4.49 -30.36 -16.77
CA ARG A 424 -3.55 -31.50 -16.62
C ARG A 424 -3.10 -32.13 -17.93
N ARG A 425 -3.75 -31.84 -19.05
CA ARG A 425 -3.54 -32.53 -20.33
C ARG A 425 -3.02 -31.63 -21.46
N SER A 426 -3.16 -30.30 -21.30
CA SER A 426 -2.76 -29.33 -22.32
C SER A 426 -2.64 -27.92 -21.74
N ASP A 427 -1.93 -27.04 -22.45
CA ASP A 427 -1.81 -25.59 -22.10
C ASP A 427 -3.01 -24.76 -22.63
N GLY A 428 -4.06 -25.43 -23.15
CA GLY A 428 -5.22 -24.75 -23.75
C GLY A 428 -5.97 -23.84 -22.78
N LEU A 429 -6.03 -24.23 -21.50
CA LEU A 429 -6.67 -23.39 -20.47
C LEU A 429 -5.85 -22.11 -20.21
N ASP A 430 -4.52 -22.22 -20.14
CA ASP A 430 -3.63 -21.08 -19.95
C ASP A 430 -3.71 -20.10 -21.12
N GLU A 431 -3.80 -20.59 -22.36
CA GLU A 431 -3.98 -19.74 -23.55
C GLU A 431 -5.29 -18.94 -23.51
N VAL A 432 -6.37 -19.58 -23.04
CA VAL A 432 -7.68 -18.93 -22.92
C VAL A 432 -7.72 -17.96 -21.74
N LEU A 433 -7.12 -18.32 -20.59
CA LEU A 433 -7.03 -17.44 -19.44
C LEU A 433 -6.12 -16.23 -19.68
N ALA A 434 -5.09 -16.36 -20.53
CA ALA A 434 -4.22 -15.26 -20.93
C ALA A 434 -4.92 -14.24 -21.86
N HIS A 435 -6.12 -14.53 -22.35
CA HIS A 435 -6.87 -13.60 -23.20
C HIS A 435 -7.45 -12.45 -22.34
N PRO A 436 -7.22 -11.19 -22.71
CA PRO A 436 -7.61 -10.04 -21.88
C PRO A 436 -9.09 -9.98 -21.52
N TYR A 437 -9.98 -10.44 -22.39
CA TYR A 437 -11.43 -10.40 -22.12
C TYR A 437 -11.89 -11.46 -21.13
N THR A 438 -11.11 -12.49 -20.86
CA THR A 438 -11.37 -13.43 -19.77
C THR A 438 -11.40 -12.71 -18.42
N ARG A 439 -10.45 -11.80 -18.20
CA ARG A 439 -10.41 -10.99 -16.98
C ARG A 439 -11.61 -10.04 -16.86
N THR A 440 -12.04 -9.45 -17.99
CA THR A 440 -13.26 -8.62 -18.01
C THR A 440 -14.49 -9.42 -17.58
N TRP A 441 -14.65 -10.65 -18.12
CA TRP A 441 -15.73 -11.55 -17.70
C TRP A 441 -15.67 -11.91 -16.22
N LEU A 442 -14.48 -12.26 -15.69
CA LEU A 442 -14.31 -12.61 -14.27
C LEU A 442 -14.71 -11.46 -13.33
N LEU A 443 -14.29 -10.24 -13.64
CA LEU A 443 -14.63 -9.05 -12.86
C LEU A 443 -16.12 -8.73 -12.94
N ASP A 444 -16.74 -8.84 -14.11
CA ASP A 444 -18.20 -8.71 -14.25
C ASP A 444 -18.97 -9.71 -13.41
N CYS A 445 -18.47 -10.97 -13.30
CA CYS A 445 -19.06 -11.98 -12.44
C CYS A 445 -18.94 -11.64 -10.97
N LEU A 446 -17.74 -11.25 -10.52
CA LEU A 446 -17.48 -10.87 -9.12
C LEU A 446 -18.32 -9.65 -8.71
N ASP A 447 -18.36 -8.61 -9.55
CA ASP A 447 -19.19 -7.43 -9.31
C ASP A 447 -20.67 -7.79 -9.27
N ALA A 448 -21.14 -8.66 -10.19
CA ALA A 448 -22.52 -9.10 -10.20
C ALA A 448 -22.92 -9.89 -8.93
N LEU A 449 -22.00 -10.72 -8.40
CA LEU A 449 -22.22 -11.46 -7.17
C LEU A 449 -22.23 -10.54 -5.94
N ARG A 450 -21.28 -9.62 -5.83
CA ARG A 450 -21.16 -8.67 -4.72
C ARG A 450 -22.31 -7.67 -4.65
N GLU A 451 -22.83 -7.27 -5.82
CA GLU A 451 -24.00 -6.40 -5.93
C GLU A 451 -25.33 -7.17 -5.92
N GLU A 452 -25.29 -8.50 -5.75
CA GLU A 452 -26.46 -9.39 -5.78
C GLU A 452 -27.33 -9.19 -7.04
N ARG A 453 -26.70 -8.93 -8.19
CA ARG A 453 -27.43 -8.68 -9.44
C ARG A 453 -28.21 -9.94 -9.89
N PRO A 454 -29.47 -9.79 -10.37
CA PRO A 454 -30.21 -10.92 -10.92
C PRO A 454 -29.45 -11.58 -12.07
N GLY A 455 -29.24 -12.91 -12.02
CA GLY A 455 -28.55 -13.66 -13.05
C GLY A 455 -27.02 -13.77 -12.89
N ALA A 456 -26.44 -13.27 -11.78
CA ALA A 456 -25.00 -13.34 -11.48
C ALA A 456 -24.44 -14.78 -11.60
N THR A 457 -25.14 -15.79 -11.04
CA THR A 457 -24.76 -17.22 -11.18
C THR A 457 -24.82 -17.72 -12.63
N GLY A 458 -25.70 -17.15 -13.46
CA GLY A 458 -25.78 -17.45 -14.89
C GLY A 458 -24.58 -16.91 -15.67
N LEU A 459 -24.02 -15.74 -15.27
CA LEU A 459 -22.77 -15.21 -15.84
C LEU A 459 -21.58 -16.10 -15.47
N ALA A 460 -21.50 -16.54 -14.23
CA ALA A 460 -20.47 -17.48 -13.79
C ALA A 460 -20.54 -18.80 -14.57
N GLY A 461 -21.74 -19.31 -14.86
CA GLY A 461 -21.94 -20.52 -15.68
C GLY A 461 -21.35 -20.46 -17.10
N GLU A 462 -20.94 -19.26 -17.57
CA GLU A 462 -20.20 -19.11 -18.82
C GLU A 462 -18.79 -19.70 -18.80
N LEU A 463 -18.27 -20.10 -17.61
CA LEU A 463 -16.99 -20.84 -17.49
C LEU A 463 -16.92 -22.02 -18.48
N ALA A 464 -18.03 -22.71 -18.72
CA ALA A 464 -18.09 -23.80 -19.68
C ALA A 464 -17.63 -23.42 -21.10
N ARG A 465 -17.83 -22.16 -21.54
CA ARG A 465 -17.36 -21.67 -22.85
C ARG A 465 -15.84 -21.57 -22.91
N TYR A 466 -15.23 -21.12 -21.82
CA TYR A 466 -13.77 -21.01 -21.68
C TYR A 466 -13.13 -22.39 -21.65
N VAL A 467 -13.74 -23.33 -20.92
CA VAL A 467 -13.28 -24.72 -20.84
C VAL A 467 -13.44 -25.43 -22.19
N ALA A 468 -14.55 -25.20 -22.90
CA ALA A 468 -14.76 -25.75 -24.25
C ALA A 468 -13.69 -25.19 -25.24
N ALA A 469 -13.45 -23.89 -25.21
CA ALA A 469 -12.41 -23.29 -26.04
C ALA A 469 -11.01 -23.83 -25.69
N ALA A 470 -10.71 -24.02 -24.41
CA ALA A 470 -9.47 -24.61 -23.93
C ALA A 470 -9.29 -26.06 -24.37
N ALA A 471 -10.33 -26.89 -24.28
CA ALA A 471 -10.30 -28.27 -24.73
C ALA A 471 -10.07 -28.38 -26.26
N VAL A 472 -10.73 -27.50 -27.02
CA VAL A 472 -10.55 -27.43 -28.51
C VAL A 472 -9.12 -27.00 -28.85
N ARG A 473 -8.55 -25.97 -28.17
CA ARG A 473 -7.16 -25.54 -28.36
C ARG A 473 -6.16 -26.65 -28.02
N GLY A 474 -6.41 -27.36 -26.97
CA GLY A 474 -5.59 -28.49 -26.55
C GLY A 474 -5.77 -29.76 -27.39
N GLY A 475 -6.64 -29.74 -28.42
CA GLY A 475 -6.92 -30.92 -29.24
C GLY A 475 -7.55 -32.09 -28.46
N LEU A 476 -8.24 -31.78 -27.34
CA LEU A 476 -8.80 -32.81 -26.48
C LEU A 476 -10.21 -33.18 -26.91
N ASP A 477 -10.42 -34.46 -27.21
CA ASP A 477 -11.74 -35.03 -27.47
C ASP A 477 -12.51 -35.24 -26.15
N VAL A 478 -12.91 -34.10 -25.54
CA VAL A 478 -13.68 -34.06 -24.30
C VAL A 478 -14.93 -33.23 -24.54
N PRO A 479 -16.13 -33.85 -24.50
CA PRO A 479 -17.36 -33.07 -24.66
C PRO A 479 -17.59 -32.13 -23.49
N VAL A 480 -17.79 -30.87 -23.79
CA VAL A 480 -18.10 -29.82 -22.80
C VAL A 480 -19.51 -29.29 -23.07
N ARG A 481 -20.38 -29.35 -22.07
CA ARG A 481 -21.75 -28.83 -22.15
C ARG A 481 -21.76 -27.33 -21.95
N VAL A 482 -22.19 -26.60 -22.94
CA VAL A 482 -22.17 -25.13 -22.99
C VAL A 482 -23.58 -24.61 -23.22
N ALA A 483 -24.03 -23.67 -22.41
CA ALA A 483 -25.27 -22.96 -22.64
C ALA A 483 -25.05 -21.85 -23.68
N HIS A 484 -26.00 -21.72 -24.61
CA HIS A 484 -25.98 -20.63 -25.59
C HIS A 484 -27.33 -19.91 -25.67
N ARG A 485 -27.30 -18.63 -25.99
CA ARG A 485 -28.49 -17.76 -26.10
C ARG A 485 -28.51 -17.10 -27.47
N GLY A 486 -29.71 -16.80 -27.97
CA GLY A 486 -29.86 -16.00 -29.20
C GLY A 486 -29.34 -16.66 -30.47
N GLY A 487 -29.19 -17.99 -30.52
CA GLY A 487 -28.74 -18.70 -31.72
C GLY A 487 -27.26 -18.50 -32.05
N ALA A 488 -26.42 -18.10 -31.10
CA ALA A 488 -24.98 -17.95 -31.27
C ALA A 488 -24.22 -18.55 -30.09
N LEU A 489 -23.23 -19.39 -30.38
CA LEU A 489 -22.27 -19.95 -29.45
C LEU A 489 -20.91 -19.27 -29.67
N HIS A 490 -20.52 -18.39 -28.75
CA HIS A 490 -19.20 -17.81 -28.74
C HIS A 490 -18.24 -18.69 -27.93
N LEU A 491 -17.11 -19.03 -28.52
CA LEU A 491 -15.98 -19.72 -27.88
C LEU A 491 -14.80 -18.72 -27.82
N PRO A 492 -14.41 -18.27 -26.62
CA PRO A 492 -13.34 -17.28 -26.43
C PRO A 492 -12.07 -17.66 -27.21
N THR A 493 -11.40 -16.72 -27.81
CA THR A 493 -10.18 -16.89 -28.63
C THR A 493 -10.34 -17.67 -29.95
N LEU A 494 -11.44 -18.39 -30.15
CA LEU A 494 -11.67 -19.21 -31.33
C LEU A 494 -12.62 -18.54 -32.34
N GLY A 495 -13.81 -18.15 -31.87
CA GLY A 495 -14.81 -17.53 -32.74
C GLY A 495 -16.25 -17.78 -32.29
N THR A 496 -17.18 -17.55 -33.20
CA THR A 496 -18.62 -17.69 -32.95
C THR A 496 -19.28 -18.60 -33.99
N LEU A 497 -19.97 -19.62 -33.52
CA LEU A 497 -20.80 -20.49 -34.35
C LEU A 497 -22.26 -20.04 -34.24
N ARG A 498 -22.92 -19.84 -35.40
CA ARG A 498 -24.36 -19.60 -35.45
C ARG A 498 -25.09 -20.94 -35.34
N LEU A 499 -26.02 -21.02 -34.37
CA LEU A 499 -26.92 -22.14 -34.15
C LEU A 499 -28.35 -21.67 -34.43
N ASP A 500 -29.24 -22.55 -34.89
CA ASP A 500 -30.62 -22.19 -35.24
C ASP A 500 -31.57 -22.23 -34.05
N VAL A 501 -31.09 -22.73 -32.94
CA VAL A 501 -31.82 -22.95 -31.68
C VAL A 501 -31.09 -22.34 -30.50
N ALA A 502 -31.80 -22.06 -29.42
CA ALA A 502 -31.23 -21.67 -28.14
C ALA A 502 -31.29 -22.83 -27.16
N GLY A 503 -30.32 -22.98 -26.26
CA GLY A 503 -30.31 -24.08 -25.30
C GLY A 503 -28.92 -24.53 -24.91
N ASP A 504 -28.73 -25.81 -24.68
CA ASP A 504 -27.46 -26.44 -24.39
C ASP A 504 -26.86 -27.08 -25.64
N ALA A 505 -25.56 -26.99 -25.79
CA ALA A 505 -24.78 -27.65 -26.83
C ALA A 505 -23.59 -28.38 -26.22
N GLU A 506 -23.19 -29.49 -26.79
CA GLU A 506 -21.92 -30.15 -26.47
C GLU A 506 -20.88 -29.76 -27.50
N VAL A 507 -19.67 -29.41 -27.03
CA VAL A 507 -18.53 -28.96 -27.86
C VAL A 507 -17.32 -29.84 -27.58
N TRP A 508 -16.65 -30.33 -28.64
CA TRP A 508 -15.41 -31.11 -28.51
C TRP A 508 -14.45 -30.84 -29.67
N ALA A 509 -13.17 -31.12 -29.52
CA ALA A 509 -12.17 -31.00 -30.59
C ALA A 509 -12.31 -32.14 -31.62
N THR A 510 -12.04 -31.84 -32.92
CA THR A 510 -11.99 -32.82 -34.01
C THR A 510 -10.84 -32.47 -34.97
N GLY A 511 -9.70 -33.18 -34.86
CA GLY A 511 -8.56 -32.88 -35.72
C GLY A 511 -8.14 -31.38 -35.58
N ASP A 512 -8.14 -30.64 -36.73
CA ASP A 512 -7.82 -29.20 -36.78
C ASP A 512 -9.04 -28.30 -36.52
N GLY A 513 -10.18 -28.89 -36.10
CA GLY A 513 -11.46 -28.22 -35.97
C GLY A 513 -12.21 -28.53 -34.67
N LEU A 514 -13.52 -28.35 -34.72
CA LEU A 514 -14.43 -28.67 -33.61
C LEU A 514 -15.74 -29.25 -34.13
N ALA A 515 -16.41 -30.00 -33.27
CA ALA A 515 -17.80 -30.40 -33.48
C ALA A 515 -18.70 -29.86 -32.37
N VAL A 516 -19.92 -29.51 -32.73
CA VAL A 516 -20.95 -29.00 -31.84
C VAL A 516 -22.24 -29.82 -32.04
N ARG A 517 -22.78 -30.41 -30.99
CA ARG A 517 -24.07 -31.08 -30.99
C ARG A 517 -25.10 -30.27 -30.22
N ALA A 518 -26.15 -29.81 -30.86
CA ALA A 518 -27.27 -29.10 -30.28
C ALA A 518 -28.60 -29.75 -30.75
N GLU A 519 -29.52 -30.05 -29.84
CA GLU A 519 -30.82 -30.69 -30.13
C GLU A 519 -30.73 -31.90 -31.08
N GLY A 520 -29.73 -32.76 -30.89
CA GLY A 520 -29.50 -33.96 -31.70
C GLY A 520 -28.86 -33.69 -33.08
N THR A 521 -28.64 -32.47 -33.47
CA THR A 521 -27.95 -32.09 -34.72
C THR A 521 -26.48 -31.81 -34.45
N GLU A 522 -25.60 -32.50 -35.20
CA GLU A 522 -24.16 -32.28 -35.15
C GLU A 522 -23.73 -31.33 -36.31
N ARG A 523 -22.97 -30.31 -35.95
CA ARG A 523 -22.29 -29.42 -36.89
C ARG A 523 -20.80 -29.52 -36.68
N ARG A 524 -20.04 -29.53 -37.79
CA ARG A 524 -18.58 -29.59 -37.78
C ARG A 524 -17.98 -28.34 -38.38
N VAL A 525 -16.92 -27.85 -37.75
CA VAL A 525 -16.02 -26.84 -38.26
C VAL A 525 -14.71 -27.55 -38.54
N GLU A 526 -14.41 -27.82 -39.78
CA GLU A 526 -13.25 -28.63 -40.20
C GLU A 526 -11.92 -27.90 -39.94
N ARG A 527 -11.89 -26.57 -40.08
CA ARG A 527 -10.72 -25.74 -39.85
C ARG A 527 -11.09 -24.48 -39.12
N LEU A 528 -10.53 -24.29 -37.92
CA LEU A 528 -10.83 -23.15 -37.08
C LEU A 528 -10.60 -21.76 -37.70
N PRO A 529 -9.51 -21.50 -38.47
CA PRO A 529 -9.27 -20.18 -39.03
C PRO A 529 -10.14 -19.86 -40.29
N GLU A 530 -10.84 -20.84 -40.83
CA GLU A 530 -11.64 -20.66 -42.06
C GLU A 530 -13.09 -20.29 -41.72
N GLU A 531 -13.58 -19.20 -42.33
CA GLU A 531 -14.99 -18.78 -42.17
C GLU A 531 -15.90 -19.59 -43.08
N GLY A 532 -16.95 -20.22 -42.54
CA GLY A 532 -17.91 -20.99 -43.34
C GLY A 532 -18.94 -21.71 -42.50
N ALA A 533 -20.01 -22.21 -43.10
CA ALA A 533 -21.07 -23.03 -42.45
C ALA A 533 -21.63 -22.43 -41.12
N GLY A 534 -21.73 -21.08 -41.04
CA GLY A 534 -22.16 -20.37 -39.82
C GLY A 534 -21.05 -20.11 -38.82
N TRP A 535 -19.82 -20.56 -39.05
CA TRP A 535 -18.65 -20.28 -38.25
C TRP A 535 -17.98 -18.95 -38.64
N ARG A 536 -17.71 -18.14 -37.66
CA ARG A 536 -16.99 -16.87 -37.75
C ARG A 536 -15.77 -16.92 -36.84
N PRO A 537 -14.56 -17.15 -37.36
CA PRO A 537 -13.37 -17.22 -36.55
C PRO A 537 -12.95 -15.83 -36.02
N VAL A 538 -12.20 -15.82 -34.89
CA VAL A 538 -11.34 -14.69 -34.52
C VAL A 538 -10.23 -14.61 -35.59
N ARG A 539 -10.05 -13.44 -36.13
CA ARG A 539 -9.01 -13.20 -37.16
C ARG A 539 -7.68 -12.90 -36.50
N HIS A 540 -6.59 -13.21 -37.16
CA HIS A 540 -5.25 -12.89 -36.68
C HIS A 540 -4.55 -11.99 -37.68
N GLY A 541 -3.96 -10.90 -37.20
CA GLY A 541 -3.17 -9.97 -38.01
C GLY A 541 -1.67 -10.26 -37.95
N ALA A 542 -0.87 -9.32 -38.42
CA ALA A 542 0.58 -9.39 -38.39
C ALA A 542 1.10 -9.63 -36.95
N GLY A 543 2.07 -10.55 -36.82
CA GLY A 543 2.68 -10.89 -35.55
C GLY A 543 1.83 -11.81 -34.65
N GLY A 544 0.74 -12.38 -35.17
CA GLY A 544 -0.12 -13.31 -34.43
C GLY A 544 -1.12 -12.65 -33.46
N VAL A 545 -1.18 -11.32 -33.43
CA VAL A 545 -2.15 -10.59 -32.58
C VAL A 545 -3.57 -10.80 -33.13
N ALA A 546 -4.49 -11.17 -32.24
CA ALA A 546 -5.88 -11.37 -32.63
C ALA A 546 -6.56 -10.05 -33.00
N LEU A 547 -7.30 -10.03 -34.10
CA LEU A 547 -8.25 -8.97 -34.43
C LEU A 547 -9.62 -9.45 -34.01
N ASP A 548 -10.03 -9.06 -32.80
CA ASP A 548 -11.26 -9.56 -32.18
C ASP A 548 -12.38 -8.51 -32.24
N ASP A 549 -13.32 -8.77 -33.12
CA ASP A 549 -14.56 -8.02 -33.34
C ASP A 549 -15.81 -8.87 -33.00
N LEU A 550 -15.62 -9.97 -32.23
CA LEU A 550 -16.65 -10.96 -31.91
C LEU A 550 -16.92 -11.13 -30.43
N ASP A 551 -15.88 -11.06 -29.57
CA ASP A 551 -16.00 -11.36 -28.15
C ASP A 551 -17.05 -10.47 -27.47
N PRO A 552 -17.99 -11.02 -26.69
CA PRO A 552 -19.02 -10.26 -26.00
C PRO A 552 -18.47 -9.27 -24.95
N TYR A 553 -17.27 -9.54 -24.38
CA TYR A 553 -16.63 -8.70 -23.36
C TYR A 553 -15.66 -7.65 -23.93
N ARG A 554 -15.62 -7.49 -25.28
CA ARG A 554 -14.79 -6.47 -25.96
C ARG A 554 -15.26 -5.01 -25.75
N HIS A 555 -16.35 -4.79 -25.05
CA HIS A 555 -16.88 -3.45 -24.73
C HIS A 555 -16.25 -2.81 -23.47
N CYS A 556 -15.04 -3.24 -23.11
CA CYS A 556 -14.28 -2.71 -21.98
C CYS A 556 -13.52 -1.40 -22.29
N PHE A 557 -13.69 -0.83 -23.47
CA PHE A 557 -13.03 0.41 -23.90
C PHE A 557 -13.88 1.65 -23.62
N ASP A 558 -13.24 2.82 -23.58
CA ASP A 558 -13.95 4.11 -23.41
C ASP A 558 -14.71 4.56 -24.68
N ALA A 559 -14.39 3.95 -25.82
CA ALA A 559 -15.09 4.14 -27.09
C ALA A 559 -15.82 2.85 -27.52
N PRO A 560 -16.94 2.92 -28.22
CA PRO A 560 -17.68 1.74 -28.63
C PRO A 560 -16.87 0.89 -29.62
N ALA A 561 -16.85 -0.42 -29.40
CA ALA A 561 -16.28 -1.37 -30.33
C ALA A 561 -17.08 -1.39 -31.64
N ALA A 562 -16.39 -1.48 -32.77
CA ALA A 562 -17.03 -1.64 -34.07
C ALA A 562 -17.77 -2.99 -34.15
N GLY A 563 -18.78 -3.05 -35.00
CA GLY A 563 -19.41 -4.32 -35.34
C GLY A 563 -18.46 -5.24 -36.12
N ARG A 564 -18.93 -6.47 -36.41
CA ARG A 564 -18.16 -7.43 -37.22
C ARG A 564 -17.75 -6.78 -38.53
N LEU A 565 -16.44 -6.68 -38.81
CA LEU A 565 -15.92 -6.18 -40.04
C LEU A 565 -16.19 -7.16 -41.20
N THR A 566 -16.51 -6.62 -42.38
CA THR A 566 -16.48 -7.40 -43.61
C THR A 566 -15.07 -7.93 -43.91
N ARG A 567 -14.94 -8.90 -44.80
CA ARG A 567 -13.60 -9.40 -45.19
C ARG A 567 -12.72 -8.31 -45.79
N ALA A 568 -13.31 -7.40 -46.61
CA ALA A 568 -12.58 -6.31 -47.21
C ALA A 568 -12.10 -5.28 -46.20
N GLU A 569 -12.95 -4.85 -45.27
CA GLU A 569 -12.59 -3.94 -44.17
C GLU A 569 -11.52 -4.53 -43.26
N ALA A 570 -11.63 -5.80 -42.91
CA ALA A 570 -10.65 -6.49 -42.06
C ALA A 570 -9.29 -6.61 -42.79
N ALA A 571 -9.29 -6.93 -44.10
CA ALA A 571 -8.07 -7.01 -44.90
C ALA A 571 -7.38 -5.64 -45.01
N ASP A 572 -8.15 -4.58 -45.28
CA ASP A 572 -7.63 -3.21 -45.37
C ASP A 572 -7.05 -2.75 -44.02
N PHE A 573 -7.76 -2.95 -42.93
CA PHE A 573 -7.30 -2.62 -41.57
C PHE A 573 -6.03 -3.41 -41.19
N SER A 574 -6.00 -4.72 -41.47
CA SER A 574 -4.82 -5.55 -41.23
C SER A 574 -3.62 -5.09 -42.04
N GLY A 575 -3.81 -4.74 -43.33
CA GLY A 575 -2.74 -4.21 -44.16
C GLY A 575 -2.17 -2.86 -43.66
N ARG A 576 -3.02 -1.98 -43.10
CA ARG A 576 -2.57 -0.74 -42.48
C ARG A 576 -1.82 -1.02 -41.16
N LEU A 577 -2.29 -1.95 -40.35
CA LEU A 577 -1.62 -2.40 -39.14
C LEU A 577 -0.23 -2.99 -39.44
N GLU A 578 -0.08 -3.81 -40.48
CA GLU A 578 1.22 -4.35 -40.87
C GLU A 578 2.23 -3.25 -41.25
N ARG A 579 1.78 -2.26 -42.00
CA ARG A 579 2.62 -1.09 -42.34
C ARG A 579 2.93 -0.26 -41.10
N ALA A 580 1.99 -0.07 -40.16
CA ALA A 580 2.20 0.62 -38.90
C ALA A 580 3.23 -0.10 -38.00
N TRP A 581 3.15 -1.41 -37.90
CA TRP A 581 4.15 -2.23 -37.22
C TRP A 581 5.53 -2.16 -37.87
N ALA A 582 5.60 -2.10 -39.21
CA ALA A 582 6.87 -1.92 -39.92
C ALA A 582 7.51 -0.58 -39.56
N LEU A 583 6.74 0.51 -39.51
CA LEU A 583 7.23 1.83 -39.10
C LEU A 583 7.76 1.81 -37.65
N LEU A 584 7.08 1.14 -36.72
CA LEU A 584 7.52 1.05 -35.34
C LEU A 584 8.78 0.20 -35.19
N ARG A 585 8.89 -0.91 -35.92
CA ARG A 585 10.10 -1.76 -35.89
C ARG A 585 11.34 -1.05 -36.46
N ASP A 586 11.15 -0.16 -37.39
CA ASP A 586 12.24 0.65 -37.98
C ASP A 586 12.65 1.78 -36.99
N ALA A 587 11.67 2.50 -36.45
CA ALA A 587 11.91 3.68 -35.63
C ALA A 587 12.26 3.37 -34.17
N VAL A 588 11.57 2.39 -33.55
CA VAL A 588 11.65 2.07 -32.13
C VAL A 588 11.63 0.54 -31.89
N PRO A 589 12.66 -0.20 -32.33
CA PRO A 589 12.65 -1.67 -32.41
C PRO A 589 12.44 -2.34 -31.05
N GLU A 590 13.04 -1.84 -29.98
CA GLU A 590 12.87 -2.40 -28.62
C GLU A 590 11.42 -2.28 -28.14
N GLN A 591 10.83 -1.10 -28.27
CA GLN A 591 9.44 -0.85 -27.87
C GLN A 591 8.44 -1.59 -28.75
N ALA A 592 8.72 -1.69 -30.05
CA ALA A 592 7.92 -2.48 -30.98
C ALA A 592 7.97 -3.97 -30.64
N GLY A 593 9.13 -4.49 -30.25
CA GLY A 593 9.31 -5.87 -29.79
C GLY A 593 8.52 -6.15 -28.51
N GLU A 594 8.61 -5.26 -27.54
CA GLU A 594 7.87 -5.36 -26.30
C GLU A 594 6.34 -5.28 -26.52
N ALA A 595 5.89 -4.35 -27.35
CA ALA A 595 4.48 -4.23 -27.71
C ALA A 595 3.95 -5.48 -28.43
N ALA A 596 4.74 -6.07 -29.32
CA ALA A 596 4.38 -7.31 -30.03
C ALA A 596 4.29 -8.52 -29.07
N ALA A 597 5.12 -8.58 -28.03
CA ALA A 597 5.06 -9.60 -27.00
C ALA A 597 3.89 -9.40 -26.02
N GLY A 598 3.58 -8.14 -25.68
CA GLY A 598 2.56 -7.79 -24.68
C GLY A 598 1.14 -7.70 -25.21
N LEU A 599 0.94 -7.36 -26.51
CA LEU A 599 -0.39 -7.27 -27.10
C LEU A 599 -0.88 -8.63 -27.58
N ARG A 600 -2.06 -9.02 -27.13
CA ARG A 600 -2.74 -10.26 -27.49
C ARG A 600 -3.90 -10.01 -28.45
N VAL A 601 -4.62 -8.90 -28.27
CA VAL A 601 -5.82 -8.60 -29.03
C VAL A 601 -5.92 -7.12 -29.38
N LEU A 602 -6.32 -6.86 -30.60
CA LEU A 602 -6.70 -5.55 -31.11
C LEU A 602 -8.20 -5.56 -31.44
N THR A 603 -8.93 -4.58 -30.93
CA THR A 603 -10.36 -4.40 -31.23
C THR A 603 -10.56 -3.13 -32.05
N PRO A 604 -11.20 -3.22 -33.22
CA PRO A 604 -11.57 -2.04 -33.97
C PRO A 604 -12.60 -1.20 -33.20
N LEU A 605 -12.37 0.12 -33.14
CA LEU A 605 -13.30 1.06 -32.50
C LEU A 605 -14.01 1.91 -33.56
N ALA A 606 -15.26 2.26 -33.28
CA ALA A 606 -16.03 3.21 -34.09
C ALA A 606 -15.65 4.68 -33.83
N GLY A 607 -14.89 4.97 -32.75
CA GLY A 607 -14.38 6.30 -32.42
C GLY A 607 -13.02 6.61 -33.05
N ALA A 608 -12.54 7.85 -32.90
CA ALA A 608 -11.29 8.35 -33.48
C ALA A 608 -10.06 8.17 -32.59
N GLU A 609 -10.24 7.93 -31.26
CA GLU A 609 -9.14 7.83 -30.31
C GLU A 609 -8.85 6.38 -29.92
N PRO A 610 -7.56 6.00 -29.74
CA PRO A 610 -7.20 4.69 -29.21
C PRO A 610 -7.59 4.60 -27.74
N SER A 611 -8.06 3.42 -27.33
CA SER A 611 -8.47 3.15 -25.94
C SER A 611 -7.84 1.87 -25.42
N VAL A 612 -7.50 1.87 -24.13
CA VAL A 612 -6.96 0.70 -23.41
C VAL A 612 -8.10 -0.01 -22.72
N GLY A 613 -8.15 -1.32 -22.81
CA GLY A 613 -9.13 -2.14 -22.08
C GLY A 613 -9.06 -1.90 -20.57
N ARG A 614 -10.22 -1.72 -19.92
CA ARG A 614 -10.28 -1.35 -18.50
C ARG A 614 -9.67 -2.40 -17.59
N HIS A 615 -9.73 -3.67 -17.95
CA HIS A 615 -9.41 -4.79 -17.08
C HIS A 615 -8.53 -5.86 -17.74
N GLY A 616 -7.87 -5.58 -18.84
CA GLY A 616 -7.09 -6.62 -19.51
C GLY A 616 -5.79 -6.09 -20.11
N TYR A 617 -4.64 -6.42 -19.51
CA TYR A 617 -3.37 -6.21 -20.16
C TYR A 617 -3.29 -7.03 -21.44
N GLY A 618 -2.87 -6.39 -22.54
CA GLY A 618 -2.81 -7.03 -23.85
C GLY A 618 -3.98 -6.73 -24.78
N ALA A 619 -5.05 -6.05 -24.30
CA ALA A 619 -6.12 -5.54 -25.17
C ALA A 619 -5.92 -4.07 -25.50
N LEU A 620 -6.05 -3.74 -26.79
CA LEU A 620 -5.99 -2.36 -27.28
C LEU A 620 -7.09 -2.12 -28.30
N GLY A 621 -7.90 -1.08 -28.08
CA GLY A 621 -8.87 -0.58 -29.04
C GLY A 621 -8.24 0.43 -29.96
N LEU A 622 -8.39 0.26 -31.27
CA LEU A 622 -7.81 1.13 -32.29
C LEU A 622 -8.87 1.70 -33.25
N PRO A 623 -8.74 2.98 -33.61
CA PRO A 623 -9.64 3.59 -34.58
C PRO A 623 -9.55 2.90 -35.96
N LEU A 624 -10.70 2.66 -36.58
CA LEU A 624 -10.81 1.88 -37.78
C LEU A 624 -10.30 2.61 -39.04
N HIS A 625 -10.36 3.95 -39.09
CA HIS A 625 -10.14 4.75 -40.30
C HIS A 625 -8.87 5.61 -40.32
N GLU A 626 -7.92 5.34 -39.40
CA GLU A 626 -6.70 6.11 -39.30
C GLU A 626 -5.67 5.79 -40.37
N GLU A 627 -4.90 6.78 -40.76
CA GLU A 627 -3.74 6.63 -41.66
C GLU A 627 -2.62 5.83 -40.98
N THR A 628 -1.76 5.19 -41.77
CA THR A 628 -0.71 4.29 -41.26
C THR A 628 0.18 4.93 -40.21
N GLY A 629 0.62 6.18 -40.36
CA GLY A 629 1.47 6.88 -39.37
C GLY A 629 0.72 7.20 -38.07
N ALA A 630 -0.53 7.63 -38.17
CA ALA A 630 -1.40 7.86 -37.00
C ALA A 630 -1.70 6.56 -36.28
N LEU A 631 -1.90 5.46 -37.01
CA LEU A 631 -2.12 4.14 -36.48
C LEU A 631 -0.88 3.60 -35.74
N ALA A 632 0.34 3.83 -36.25
CA ALA A 632 1.59 3.48 -35.59
C ALA A 632 1.73 4.24 -34.23
N ARG A 633 1.43 5.55 -34.22
CA ARG A 633 1.40 6.37 -33.02
C ARG A 633 0.36 5.85 -32.02
N ALA A 634 -0.84 5.51 -32.49
CA ALA A 634 -1.92 4.97 -31.67
C ALA A 634 -1.54 3.64 -31.01
N LEU A 635 -0.88 2.74 -31.75
CA LEU A 635 -0.33 1.49 -31.21
C LEU A 635 0.68 1.72 -30.09
N LEU A 636 1.69 2.55 -30.33
CA LEU A 636 2.74 2.82 -29.37
C LEU A 636 2.18 3.49 -28.10
N ARG A 637 1.39 4.54 -28.29
CA ARG A 637 0.73 5.28 -27.20
C ARG A 637 -0.19 4.38 -26.37
N GLY A 638 -1.02 3.60 -27.07
CA GLY A 638 -1.96 2.68 -26.42
C GLY A 638 -1.25 1.59 -25.63
N PHE A 639 -0.20 1.00 -26.20
CA PHE A 639 0.61 0.00 -25.51
C PHE A 639 1.27 0.57 -24.24
N ARG A 640 1.86 1.77 -24.32
CA ARG A 640 2.45 2.44 -23.15
C ARG A 640 1.44 2.64 -22.02
N ARG A 641 0.23 3.06 -22.34
CA ARG A 641 -0.86 3.19 -21.36
C ARG A 641 -1.30 1.86 -20.77
N ALA A 642 -1.40 0.82 -21.61
CA ALA A 642 -1.75 -0.53 -21.18
C ALA A 642 -0.69 -1.10 -20.23
N LYS A 643 0.59 -0.91 -20.55
CA LYS A 643 1.71 -1.35 -19.71
C LYS A 643 1.71 -0.64 -18.34
N LEU A 644 1.55 0.69 -18.31
CA LEU A 644 1.47 1.40 -17.05
C LEU A 644 0.30 0.92 -16.17
N ARG A 645 -0.86 0.66 -16.78
CA ARG A 645 -2.00 0.10 -16.05
C ARG A 645 -1.68 -1.29 -15.49
N ALA A 646 -1.02 -2.15 -16.26
CA ALA A 646 -0.59 -3.46 -15.79
C ALA A 646 0.43 -3.37 -14.62
N LEU A 647 1.32 -2.40 -14.63
CA LEU A 647 2.23 -2.13 -13.51
C LEU A 647 1.47 -1.70 -12.25
N LEU A 648 0.41 -0.89 -12.40
CA LEU A 648 -0.46 -0.48 -11.30
C LEU A 648 -1.34 -1.61 -10.75
N ASP A 649 -1.58 -2.67 -11.53
CA ASP A 649 -2.27 -3.88 -11.05
C ASP A 649 -1.39 -4.73 -10.11
N VAL A 650 -0.06 -4.62 -10.23
CA VAL A 650 0.89 -5.46 -9.46
C VAL A 650 1.64 -4.70 -8.37
N ALA A 651 1.63 -3.37 -8.41
CA ALA A 651 2.31 -2.55 -7.40
C ALA A 651 1.68 -1.16 -7.28
N ASP A 652 1.61 -0.67 -6.05
CA ASP A 652 1.30 0.72 -5.78
C ASP A 652 2.49 1.61 -6.18
N LEU A 653 2.34 2.39 -7.24
CA LEU A 653 3.39 3.30 -7.72
C LEU A 653 3.34 4.68 -7.05
N TYR A 654 2.20 5.02 -6.45
CA TYR A 654 1.98 6.30 -5.75
C TYR A 654 0.86 6.16 -4.72
N ALA A 655 0.87 7.04 -3.72
CA ALA A 655 -0.19 7.11 -2.71
C ALA A 655 -1.43 7.82 -3.25
N LEU A 656 -2.63 7.29 -2.92
CA LEU A 656 -3.93 7.71 -3.47
C LEU A 656 -4.62 8.87 -2.72
N ASP A 657 -3.93 9.62 -1.87
CA ASP A 657 -4.56 10.66 -1.04
C ASP A 657 -5.01 11.93 -1.79
N GLY A 658 -4.63 12.09 -3.05
CA GLY A 658 -5.08 13.19 -3.93
C GLY A 658 -4.76 14.62 -3.44
N ALA A 659 -3.90 14.75 -2.41
CA ALA A 659 -3.65 16.02 -1.73
C ALA A 659 -2.81 17.01 -2.54
N TRP A 660 -2.15 16.57 -3.60
CA TRP A 660 -1.21 17.36 -4.37
C TRP A 660 -1.60 17.51 -5.82
N SER A 661 -1.30 18.69 -6.36
CA SER A 661 -1.38 18.97 -7.80
C SER A 661 -0.02 19.46 -8.27
N HIS A 662 0.46 18.85 -9.35
CA HIS A 662 1.77 19.14 -9.95
C HIS A 662 1.59 19.90 -11.26
N PRO A 663 2.51 20.83 -11.61
CA PRO A 663 2.56 21.40 -12.95
C PRO A 663 2.70 20.28 -13.98
N ALA A 664 1.93 20.34 -15.06
CA ALA A 664 2.08 19.41 -16.19
C ALA A 664 2.73 20.13 -17.36
N PRO A 665 3.92 19.70 -17.85
CA PRO A 665 4.64 20.41 -18.91
C PRO A 665 3.87 20.56 -20.23
N TRP A 666 2.78 19.81 -20.41
CA TRP A 666 1.96 19.77 -21.63
C TRP A 666 0.58 20.43 -21.50
N ARG A 667 0.26 21.04 -20.36
CA ARG A 667 -1.02 21.76 -20.11
C ARG A 667 -0.89 22.77 -18.99
N GLU A 668 -1.72 23.81 -19.02
CA GLU A 668 -1.69 24.87 -17.99
C GLU A 668 -2.24 24.42 -16.62
N ALA A 669 -3.30 23.62 -16.62
CA ALA A 669 -3.91 23.17 -15.37
C ALA A 669 -3.04 22.09 -14.69
N PRO A 670 -2.78 22.22 -13.38
CA PRO A 670 -2.05 21.22 -12.63
C PRO A 670 -2.80 19.89 -12.57
N VAL A 671 -2.07 18.81 -12.36
CA VAL A 671 -2.58 17.44 -12.38
C VAL A 671 -2.14 16.66 -11.13
N PRO A 672 -2.89 15.63 -10.70
CA PRO A 672 -2.42 14.70 -9.69
C PRO A 672 -1.20 13.92 -10.18
N VAL A 673 -0.41 13.35 -9.24
CA VAL A 673 0.79 12.56 -9.55
C VAL A 673 0.50 11.40 -10.50
N SER A 674 -0.67 10.77 -10.38
CA SER A 674 -1.13 9.70 -11.28
C SER A 674 -1.17 10.13 -12.74
N ALA A 675 -1.72 11.31 -13.03
CA ALA A 675 -1.80 11.88 -14.36
C ALA A 675 -0.45 12.40 -14.85
N LEU A 676 0.40 12.92 -13.94
CA LEU A 676 1.76 13.33 -14.28
C LEU A 676 2.61 12.10 -14.67
N LEU A 677 2.54 11.02 -13.91
CA LEU A 677 3.24 9.76 -14.21
C LEU A 677 2.75 9.15 -15.52
N ALA A 678 1.44 9.07 -15.73
CA ALA A 678 0.85 8.54 -16.97
C ALA A 678 1.29 9.37 -18.19
N GLY A 679 1.28 10.69 -18.07
CA GLY A 679 1.73 11.58 -19.13
C GLY A 679 3.23 11.51 -19.41
N ALA A 680 4.07 11.33 -18.40
CA ALA A 680 5.50 11.11 -18.54
C ALA A 680 5.77 9.75 -19.22
N TYR A 681 5.12 8.68 -18.74
CA TYR A 681 5.26 7.32 -19.26
C TYR A 681 4.94 7.23 -20.77
N GLU A 682 3.85 7.89 -21.18
CA GLU A 682 3.44 7.99 -22.58
C GLU A 682 4.48 8.75 -23.41
N ARG A 683 4.94 9.92 -22.93
CA ARG A 683 5.83 10.80 -23.67
C ARG A 683 7.25 10.27 -23.79
N VAL A 684 7.75 9.58 -22.80
CA VAL A 684 9.04 8.86 -22.90
C VAL A 684 8.98 7.84 -24.04
N GLY A 685 7.90 7.05 -24.12
CA GLY A 685 7.71 6.10 -25.22
C GLY A 685 7.63 6.76 -26.61
N LEU A 686 7.01 7.94 -26.69
CA LEU A 686 6.87 8.66 -27.95
C LEU A 686 8.11 9.48 -28.33
N ALA A 687 9.00 9.79 -27.39
CA ALA A 687 10.15 10.67 -27.61
C ALA A 687 11.15 10.18 -28.66
N ALA A 688 11.26 8.86 -28.86
CA ALA A 688 12.09 8.27 -29.89
C ALA A 688 11.39 8.20 -31.26
N TYR A 689 10.05 8.26 -31.29
CA TYR A 689 9.23 8.16 -32.50
C TYR A 689 8.87 9.53 -33.08
N GLU A 690 8.60 10.54 -32.24
CA GLU A 690 8.05 11.83 -32.64
C GLU A 690 8.76 12.99 -31.90
N GLU A 691 9.09 14.07 -32.64
CA GLU A 691 9.71 15.26 -32.04
C GLU A 691 8.73 15.99 -31.10
N GLY A 692 9.28 16.69 -30.08
CA GLY A 692 8.52 17.52 -29.13
C GLY A 692 8.10 16.82 -27.84
N HIS A 693 8.19 15.49 -27.74
CA HIS A 693 7.84 14.76 -26.52
C HIS A 693 8.99 14.73 -25.50
N ALA A 694 10.25 14.76 -25.93
CA ALA A 694 11.41 14.62 -25.06
C ALA A 694 11.51 15.71 -24.00
N ASP A 695 11.36 16.99 -24.38
CA ASP A 695 11.46 18.13 -23.45
C ASP A 695 10.32 18.14 -22.40
N HIS A 696 9.14 17.68 -22.80
CA HIS A 696 8.02 17.52 -21.86
C HIS A 696 8.25 16.34 -20.93
N ALA A 697 8.76 15.22 -21.45
CA ALA A 697 9.08 14.03 -20.67
C ALA A 697 10.16 14.34 -19.62
N GLU A 698 11.25 15.02 -20.01
CA GLU A 698 12.34 15.40 -19.11
C GLU A 698 11.84 16.24 -17.94
N ARG A 699 11.11 17.33 -18.22
CA ARG A 699 10.53 18.18 -17.17
C ARG A 699 9.54 17.45 -16.28
N ALA A 700 8.75 16.52 -16.81
CA ALA A 700 7.83 15.73 -16.01
C ALA A 700 8.57 14.74 -15.10
N LEU A 701 9.66 14.13 -15.58
CA LEU A 701 10.50 13.25 -14.77
C LEU A 701 11.21 14.02 -13.64
N ASP A 702 11.69 15.26 -13.88
CA ASP A 702 12.25 16.11 -12.82
C ASP A 702 11.24 16.40 -11.70
N LEU A 703 9.98 16.66 -12.07
CA LEU A 703 8.90 16.84 -11.11
C LEU A 703 8.58 15.56 -10.34
N LEU A 704 8.53 14.41 -11.02
CA LEU A 704 8.25 13.11 -10.41
C LEU A 704 9.36 12.68 -9.45
N GLU A 705 10.64 12.90 -9.76
CA GLU A 705 11.76 12.58 -8.88
C GLU A 705 11.70 13.33 -7.53
N SER A 706 11.04 14.48 -7.49
CA SER A 706 10.78 15.25 -6.28
C SER A 706 9.40 15.02 -5.66
N ALA A 707 8.53 14.22 -6.30
CA ALA A 707 7.18 14.00 -5.82
C ALA A 707 7.16 13.07 -4.60
N ALA A 708 6.60 13.56 -3.49
CA ALA A 708 6.52 12.84 -2.23
C ALA A 708 5.51 11.67 -2.25
N GLU A 709 4.61 11.66 -3.23
CA GLU A 709 3.58 10.62 -3.37
C GLU A 709 4.11 9.33 -3.98
N LEU A 710 5.27 9.35 -4.64
CA LEU A 710 5.82 8.13 -5.24
C LEU A 710 6.29 7.14 -4.17
N THR A 711 5.84 5.90 -4.30
CA THR A 711 6.36 4.75 -3.55
C THR A 711 7.76 4.37 -4.05
N VAL A 712 8.39 3.39 -3.39
CA VAL A 712 9.65 2.79 -3.89
C VAL A 712 9.46 2.25 -5.32
N GLY A 713 8.35 1.54 -5.59
CA GLY A 713 8.01 1.03 -6.93
C GLY A 713 7.87 2.16 -7.96
N GLY A 714 7.18 3.24 -7.59
CA GLY A 714 7.03 4.42 -8.44
C GLY A 714 8.36 5.08 -8.80
N LYS A 715 9.27 5.23 -7.83
CA LYS A 715 10.62 5.77 -8.05
C LYS A 715 11.47 4.87 -8.96
N LEU A 716 11.32 3.55 -8.86
CA LEU A 716 11.99 2.61 -9.78
C LEU A 716 11.48 2.77 -11.21
N VAL A 717 10.16 2.88 -11.39
CA VAL A 717 9.56 3.12 -12.71
C VAL A 717 10.05 4.45 -13.28
N VAL A 718 10.08 5.53 -12.49
CA VAL A 718 10.58 6.85 -12.93
C VAL A 718 12.06 6.78 -13.33
N ARG A 719 12.89 6.06 -12.58
CA ARG A 719 14.31 5.83 -12.94
C ARG A 719 14.45 5.08 -14.27
N GLY A 720 13.68 3.99 -14.46
CA GLY A 720 13.65 3.26 -15.73
C GLY A 720 13.24 4.14 -16.90
N LEU A 721 12.25 5.02 -16.71
CA LEU A 721 11.83 6.01 -17.72
C LEU A 721 12.95 7.02 -18.04
N ARG A 722 13.72 7.47 -17.04
CA ARG A 722 14.86 8.36 -17.24
C ARG A 722 15.96 7.68 -18.09
N GLU A 723 16.25 6.44 -17.82
CA GLU A 723 17.21 5.66 -18.58
C GLU A 723 16.73 5.41 -20.02
N GLU A 724 15.45 5.11 -20.21
CA GLU A 724 14.81 4.96 -21.53
C GLU A 724 14.89 6.26 -22.33
N LEU A 725 14.54 7.40 -21.73
CA LEU A 725 14.62 8.72 -22.36
C LEU A 725 16.05 9.07 -22.77
N SER A 726 17.03 8.77 -21.92
CA SER A 726 18.45 9.01 -22.21
C SER A 726 18.95 8.20 -23.39
N ARG A 727 18.46 6.97 -23.58
CA ARG A 727 18.76 6.12 -24.76
C ARG A 727 18.06 6.61 -26.04
N ALA A 728 16.85 7.17 -25.89
CA ALA A 728 16.06 7.68 -27.00
C ALA A 728 16.59 9.00 -27.59
N GLN A 729 17.44 9.75 -26.86
CA GLN A 729 18.09 10.98 -27.33
C GLN A 729 19.40 10.62 -28.10
N PRO A 730 19.40 10.43 -29.43
CA PRO A 730 20.64 10.24 -30.15
C PRO A 730 21.44 11.53 -30.06
N CYS A 731 22.72 11.39 -29.73
CA CYS A 731 23.77 12.38 -29.65
C CYS A 731 23.47 13.67 -30.46
N ARG A 732 22.87 14.68 -29.85
CA ARG A 732 22.64 16.02 -30.45
C ARG A 732 23.96 16.72 -30.85
N SER A 733 25.12 16.11 -30.60
CA SER A 733 26.47 16.63 -30.87
C SER A 733 27.02 16.35 -32.26
N ARG A 734 26.26 15.70 -33.22
CA ARG A 734 26.75 15.44 -34.57
C ARG A 734 25.80 15.98 -35.64
N ARG A 735 25.42 17.26 -35.58
CA ARG A 735 25.04 17.98 -36.77
C ARG A 735 26.31 18.65 -37.34
N PRO A 736 26.76 18.34 -38.58
CA PRO A 736 27.80 19.12 -39.21
C PRO A 736 27.26 20.54 -39.38
N SER A 737 28.02 21.51 -38.89
CA SER A 737 27.79 22.92 -39.15
C SER A 737 27.54 23.13 -40.65
N ALA A 738 26.39 23.68 -41.01
CA ALA A 738 26.12 24.12 -42.39
C ALA A 738 27.25 25.04 -42.84
N VAL A 739 27.96 24.64 -43.86
CA VAL A 739 28.93 25.43 -44.59
C VAL A 739 28.16 26.66 -45.12
N PRO A 740 28.59 27.92 -44.81
CA PRO A 740 27.99 29.08 -45.44
C PRO A 740 28.31 29.08 -46.94
N ALA A 741 27.29 29.07 -47.78
CA ALA A 741 27.41 29.28 -49.20
C ALA A 741 28.07 30.63 -49.45
N ARG A 742 29.29 30.64 -49.98
CA ARG A 742 29.87 31.78 -50.62
C ARG A 742 29.28 31.89 -52.00
N GLY A 743 28.72 33.04 -52.29
CA GLY A 743 28.29 33.45 -53.61
C GLY A 743 27.54 34.75 -53.52
#